data_2d7282e3ae7981a9afdc559c78765ee1
#
_entry.id   2d7282e3ae7981a9afdc559c78765ee1
#
_cell.length_a   1.000
_cell.length_b   1.000
_cell.length_c   1.000
_cell.angle_alpha   90.00
_cell.angle_beta   90.00
_cell.angle_gamma   90.00
#
_symmetry.space_group_name_H-M   'P 1'
#
loop_
_entity.id
_entity.type
_entity.pdbx_description
1 polymer ?
#
loop_
_entity_poly.entity_id
_entity_poly.type
_entity_poly.pdbx_seq_one_letter_code
_entity_poly.pdbx_strand_id
1 'polypeptide(L)'
;MEATGRGVFPNKPTLPAGPRKRGPLIPAAPPPPSPSSLPLDSLLLHLTAAPAPAPAPRRSHPTPTPPHSFLSPAAQALVLAISSHPLPTLAAFLASRRDELLRADIPSLLKALELSGHWEWALALLRWAGAEGTADASALEMVVRALGREGQHDAVCALLDEVPLPPGSRLDVRAYTTVLHALSRAGRYERAVELFAELQRQGVAPTLVTYNVVLDVYGRMGRSWPQIVALLDEMRAAGVEPDDFTASTVITACCRDGLVDEAVAFFEDLKARGHAPCVVTYNALLQVFGKAGNYTKALRVLKEMEQNGCQPDAVTYNELAGTYARAGFYEEAAKCLDTMTSKGLLPNAFTYNTVMTAYGNVGKVDEALALFDQMKKSGFVPNVNTYNLILGMLGKKSRFTVMLEMLGEMSRSGCTPNRVTWNTMLAVCGKRGMEDYVTRVLEGMKSCGVELSRDTYNTLIAAYGRCGSRTNAFKMYNEMTSAGFTPCLTTYNALLNVLSRQGDWSTAQSIVSKMRTKGFKPNDQSYSLLLQCYAKGGNIAGIDAIEKEVYGGTVFPSWVILRTLVIANFKCRRVGGIEKAFQEVKARGYNPDLVIFNSMLSMYAKNGMYSKATEILDSIKQSGLSPDLITYNSLMDMYAKCSESWEAEKILNQLKSSQVKPDVVSYNTVINGFCKQGLIREAQRILSEMIADGMAPCVVTYHTLVGGYASLEMFSEAREVINYMIQHNLKPMELTYRRVVDSYCKAKRFEEARSFLSEVSETDPNFDKKVLHTLTAYIEDAQFGR
;
A
#
# COMPACT_ATOMS: atom_id res chain seq x y z
N MET A 1 -26.22 -34.45 -59.40
CA MET A 1 -27.57 -33.99 -59.08
C MET A 1 -27.42 -32.78 -58.15
N GLU A 2 -27.83 -31.71 -58.72
CA GLU A 2 -27.77 -30.33 -58.39
C GLU A 2 -27.83 -30.00 -56.87
N ALA A 3 -26.79 -29.37 -56.33
CA ALA A 3 -26.84 -28.61 -55.13
C ALA A 3 -26.50 -27.15 -55.48
N THR A 4 -27.59 -26.39 -55.68
CA THR A 4 -27.55 -24.92 -55.87
C THR A 4 -26.81 -24.22 -54.75
N GLY A 5 -25.72 -23.55 -55.10
CA GLY A 5 -25.01 -22.66 -54.22
C GLY A 5 -25.90 -21.53 -53.73
N ARG A 6 -26.16 -21.48 -52.45
CA ARG A 6 -26.66 -20.29 -51.74
C ARG A 6 -25.59 -19.81 -50.77
N GLY A 7 -25.33 -18.54 -50.87
CA GLY A 7 -24.25 -17.75 -50.30
C GLY A 7 -23.73 -18.15 -48.95
N VAL A 8 -22.44 -17.99 -48.80
CA VAL A 8 -21.59 -18.31 -47.66
C VAL A 8 -21.97 -17.54 -46.37
N PHE A 9 -22.84 -16.55 -46.47
CA PHE A 9 -23.30 -15.76 -45.31
C PHE A 9 -24.80 -15.92 -45.10
N PRO A 10 -25.28 -16.20 -43.86
CA PRO A 10 -26.71 -16.13 -43.57
C PRO A 10 -27.22 -14.71 -43.86
N ASN A 11 -28.38 -14.62 -44.52
CA ASN A 11 -29.11 -13.39 -44.79
C ASN A 11 -29.13 -12.48 -43.58
N LYS A 12 -28.97 -11.14 -43.82
CA LYS A 12 -29.10 -10.08 -42.83
C LYS A 12 -30.07 -10.46 -41.71
N PRO A 13 -29.68 -10.36 -40.44
CA PRO A 13 -30.67 -10.32 -39.39
C PRO A 13 -31.43 -9.00 -39.52
N THR A 14 -32.66 -9.04 -40.07
CA THR A 14 -33.65 -7.98 -39.91
C THR A 14 -33.99 -7.93 -38.43
N LEU A 15 -33.50 -6.91 -37.77
CA LEU A 15 -33.92 -6.56 -36.42
C LEU A 15 -35.40 -6.15 -36.46
N PRO A 16 -36.27 -6.76 -35.64
CA PRO A 16 -37.63 -6.27 -35.51
C PRO A 16 -37.59 -4.90 -34.84
N ALA A 17 -38.16 -3.91 -35.52
CA ALA A 17 -38.41 -2.59 -34.98
C ALA A 17 -39.50 -2.67 -33.90
N GLY A 18 -39.09 -2.70 -32.64
CA GLY A 18 -39.97 -2.50 -31.48
C GLY A 18 -39.45 -1.34 -30.62
N PRO A 19 -40.31 -0.47 -30.10
CA PRO A 19 -39.87 0.73 -29.39
C PRO A 19 -39.28 0.36 -28.03
N ARG A 20 -37.98 0.30 -27.93
CA ARG A 20 -37.31 0.29 -26.60
C ARG A 20 -37.32 1.70 -26.05
N LYS A 21 -38.01 1.91 -24.95
CA LYS A 21 -37.89 3.08 -24.08
C LYS A 21 -36.41 3.24 -23.73
N ARG A 22 -35.80 4.34 -24.16
CA ARG A 22 -34.45 4.74 -23.76
C ARG A 22 -34.49 5.08 -22.27
N GLY A 23 -33.88 4.24 -21.45
CA GLY A 23 -33.42 4.67 -20.13
C GLY A 23 -32.31 5.72 -20.31
N PRO A 24 -32.03 6.58 -19.30
CA PRO A 24 -31.05 7.63 -19.44
C PRO A 24 -29.67 7.02 -19.76
N LEU A 25 -29.12 7.41 -20.92
CA LEU A 25 -27.76 7.12 -21.33
C LEU A 25 -26.82 7.74 -20.26
N ILE A 26 -26.15 6.89 -19.51
CA ILE A 26 -24.95 7.32 -18.78
C ILE A 26 -23.97 7.80 -19.86
N PRO A 27 -23.55 9.06 -19.88
CA PRO A 27 -22.61 9.55 -20.86
C PRO A 27 -21.33 8.73 -20.72
N ALA A 28 -20.83 8.23 -21.85
CA ALA A 28 -19.52 7.58 -21.92
C ALA A 28 -18.49 8.55 -21.31
N ALA A 29 -17.67 8.04 -20.38
CA ALA A 29 -16.62 8.85 -19.78
C ALA A 29 -15.78 9.49 -20.89
N PRO A 30 -15.53 10.81 -20.84
CA PRO A 30 -14.72 11.47 -21.85
C PRO A 30 -13.34 10.80 -21.92
N PRO A 31 -12.72 10.74 -23.10
CA PRO A 31 -11.35 10.24 -23.22
C PRO A 31 -10.45 11.00 -22.26
N PRO A 32 -9.42 10.35 -21.66
CA PRO A 32 -8.53 11.01 -20.72
C PRO A 32 -7.94 12.26 -21.40
N PRO A 33 -7.95 13.43 -20.72
CA PRO A 33 -7.44 14.65 -21.29
C PRO A 33 -5.99 14.47 -21.69
N SER A 34 -5.60 15.05 -22.80
CA SER A 34 -4.20 15.09 -23.26
C SER A 34 -3.31 15.68 -22.15
N PRO A 35 -2.06 15.26 -22.00
CA PRO A 35 -1.15 15.69 -20.92
C PRO A 35 -1.03 17.22 -20.76
N SER A 36 -1.27 17.98 -21.83
CA SER A 36 -1.18 19.45 -21.89
C SER A 36 -2.39 20.20 -21.27
N SER A 37 -3.48 19.53 -20.88
CA SER A 37 -4.73 20.18 -20.44
C SER A 37 -5.00 20.14 -18.94
N LEU A 38 -4.09 19.61 -18.14
CA LEU A 38 -4.27 19.48 -16.69
C LEU A 38 -3.73 20.72 -15.94
N PRO A 39 -4.48 21.31 -15.00
CA PRO A 39 -4.12 22.58 -14.35
C PRO A 39 -3.05 22.42 -13.24
N LEU A 40 -2.08 21.52 -13.41
CA LEU A 40 -1.08 21.24 -12.37
C LEU A 40 -0.14 22.44 -12.15
N ASP A 41 0.22 23.17 -13.22
CA ASP A 41 1.16 24.30 -13.13
C ASP A 41 0.57 25.47 -12.35
N SER A 42 -0.71 25.78 -12.57
CA SER A 42 -1.40 26.81 -11.79
C SER A 42 -1.56 26.42 -10.33
N LEU A 43 -1.76 25.13 -10.06
CA LEU A 43 -1.91 24.56 -8.73
C LEU A 43 -0.58 24.54 -7.96
N LEU A 44 0.51 24.20 -8.63
CA LEU A 44 1.87 24.26 -8.06
C LEU A 44 2.29 25.69 -7.76
N LEU A 45 1.94 26.67 -8.63
CA LEU A 45 2.16 28.09 -8.38
C LEU A 45 1.42 28.58 -7.13
N HIS A 46 0.17 28.17 -6.93
CA HIS A 46 -0.59 28.50 -5.72
C HIS A 46 -0.02 27.87 -4.45
N LEU A 47 0.51 26.65 -4.54
CA LEU A 47 1.15 25.97 -3.41
C LEU A 47 2.48 26.60 -2.99
N THR A 48 3.22 27.15 -3.96
CA THR A 48 4.51 27.83 -3.71
C THR A 48 4.34 29.25 -3.18
N ALA A 49 3.18 29.88 -3.45
CA ALA A 49 2.87 31.25 -3.02
C ALA A 49 2.21 31.34 -1.63
N ALA A 50 1.98 30.25 -0.93
CA ALA A 50 1.34 30.25 0.39
C ALA A 50 2.28 30.84 1.45
N PRO A 51 1.88 31.88 2.20
CA PRO A 51 2.67 32.41 3.30
C PRO A 51 2.77 31.37 4.42
N ALA A 52 3.93 31.35 5.10
CA ALA A 52 4.14 30.54 6.29
C ALA A 52 3.03 30.83 7.34
N PRO A 53 2.48 29.81 8.02
CA PRO A 53 1.46 30.04 9.02
C PRO A 53 2.00 30.91 10.14
N ALA A 54 1.25 31.97 10.47
CA ALA A 54 1.54 32.80 11.62
C ALA A 54 1.54 31.92 12.90
N PRO A 55 2.47 32.17 13.86
CA PRO A 55 2.50 31.41 15.10
C PRO A 55 1.16 31.60 15.85
N ALA A 56 0.58 30.48 16.32
CA ALA A 56 -0.67 30.47 17.06
C ALA A 56 -0.62 31.44 18.25
N PRO A 57 -1.69 32.20 18.52
CA PRO A 57 -1.70 33.14 19.63
C PRO A 57 -1.55 32.37 20.96
N ARG A 58 -0.57 32.76 21.75
CA ARG A 58 -0.37 32.24 23.11
C ARG A 58 -1.63 32.56 23.90
N ARG A 59 -2.29 31.55 24.49
CA ARG A 59 -3.41 31.73 25.40
C ARG A 59 -2.94 32.58 26.57
N SER A 60 -3.52 33.76 26.72
CA SER A 60 -3.36 34.60 27.89
C SER A 60 -4.06 33.93 29.06
N HIS A 61 -3.31 33.49 30.06
CA HIS A 61 -3.86 33.07 31.34
C HIS A 61 -4.29 34.32 32.16
N PRO A 62 -5.36 34.21 32.95
CA PRO A 62 -5.78 35.29 33.81
C PRO A 62 -4.72 35.56 34.89
N THR A 63 -4.41 36.81 35.12
CA THR A 63 -3.44 37.27 36.11
C THR A 63 -3.85 36.85 37.51
N PRO A 64 -3.06 36.04 38.25
CA PRO A 64 -3.32 35.77 39.66
C PRO A 64 -2.81 36.89 40.54
N THR A 65 -3.47 37.10 41.65
CA THR A 65 -3.04 37.94 42.81
C THR A 65 -1.56 37.66 43.23
N PRO A 66 -0.86 38.64 43.71
CA PRO A 66 0.63 38.56 43.85
C PRO A 66 1.06 37.46 44.83
N PRO A 67 1.87 36.50 44.38
CA PRO A 67 2.28 35.31 45.15
C PRO A 67 3.48 35.58 46.11
N HIS A 68 3.78 36.83 46.45
CA HIS A 68 5.05 37.20 47.08
C HIS A 68 4.92 37.52 48.57
N SER A 69 3.78 37.28 49.24
CA SER A 69 3.55 37.65 50.65
C SER A 69 4.42 36.87 51.67
N PHE A 70 5.08 35.79 51.26
CA PHE A 70 5.93 34.97 52.13
C PHE A 70 7.43 35.30 52.02
N LEU A 71 7.82 36.20 51.11
CA LEU A 71 9.21 36.57 50.89
C LEU A 71 9.59 37.88 51.64
N SER A 72 10.85 37.97 52.04
CA SER A 72 11.40 39.24 52.52
C SER A 72 11.42 40.30 51.40
N PRO A 73 11.37 41.61 51.73
CA PRO A 73 11.39 42.66 50.72
C PRO A 73 12.59 42.57 49.76
N ALA A 74 13.76 42.17 50.26
CA ALA A 74 14.94 41.94 49.44
C ALA A 74 14.80 40.77 48.48
N ALA A 75 14.20 39.66 48.93
CA ALA A 75 13.93 38.50 48.09
C ALA A 75 12.87 38.80 47.04
N GLN A 76 11.85 39.59 47.33
CA GLN A 76 10.85 40.06 46.35
C GLN A 76 11.51 40.90 45.24
N ALA A 77 12.42 41.82 45.63
CA ALA A 77 13.17 42.63 44.65
C ALA A 77 14.04 41.74 43.73
N LEU A 78 14.67 40.70 44.29
CA LEU A 78 15.47 39.72 43.49
C LEU A 78 14.59 38.92 42.51
N VAL A 79 13.46 38.41 42.93
CA VAL A 79 12.52 37.69 42.05
C VAL A 79 12.07 38.58 40.92
N LEU A 80 11.67 39.82 41.18
CA LEU A 80 11.28 40.79 40.17
C LEU A 80 12.42 41.10 39.20
N ALA A 81 13.65 41.30 39.72
CA ALA A 81 14.82 41.54 38.89
C ALA A 81 15.18 40.36 38.00
N ILE A 82 15.07 39.13 38.51
CA ILE A 82 15.33 37.90 37.77
C ILE A 82 14.25 37.73 36.68
N SER A 83 12.96 37.84 37.00
CA SER A 83 11.84 37.62 36.08
C SER A 83 11.73 38.69 34.99
N SER A 84 12.21 39.91 35.23
CA SER A 84 12.24 40.98 34.25
C SER A 84 13.46 40.95 33.32
N HIS A 85 14.48 40.14 33.63
CA HIS A 85 15.73 40.10 32.87
C HIS A 85 15.59 39.17 31.64
N PRO A 86 16.14 39.52 30.44
CA PRO A 86 16.09 38.66 29.29
C PRO A 86 16.89 37.37 29.50
N LEU A 87 16.31 36.21 29.11
CA LEU A 87 16.93 34.89 29.27
C LEU A 87 18.35 34.74 28.72
N PRO A 88 18.71 35.29 27.51
CA PRO A 88 20.05 35.13 26.97
C PRO A 88 21.17 35.75 27.82
N THR A 89 20.85 36.79 28.61
CA THR A 89 21.81 37.50 29.43
C THR A 89 21.65 37.21 30.94
N LEU A 90 20.69 36.34 31.27
CA LEU A 90 20.37 36.01 32.67
C LEU A 90 21.55 35.36 33.42
N ALA A 91 22.32 34.49 32.77
CA ALA A 91 23.48 33.84 33.39
C ALA A 91 24.55 34.87 33.86
N ALA A 92 24.82 35.87 33.02
CA ALA A 92 25.75 36.97 33.37
C ALA A 92 25.17 37.85 34.51
N PHE A 93 23.88 38.10 34.51
CA PHE A 93 23.16 38.82 35.55
C PHE A 93 23.23 38.06 36.89
N LEU A 94 22.97 36.76 36.94
CA LEU A 94 23.05 35.94 38.14
C LEU A 94 24.49 35.92 38.68
N ALA A 95 25.49 35.83 37.81
CA ALA A 95 26.90 35.91 38.19
C ALA A 95 27.28 37.28 38.80
N SER A 96 26.72 38.40 38.29
CA SER A 96 26.98 39.75 38.84
C SER A 96 26.36 39.98 40.21
N ARG A 97 25.32 39.24 40.57
CA ARG A 97 24.61 39.31 41.86
C ARG A 97 24.93 38.13 42.79
N ARG A 98 26.07 37.49 42.59
CA ARG A 98 26.49 36.28 43.32
C ARG A 98 26.38 36.42 44.83
N ASP A 99 26.93 37.47 45.41
CA ASP A 99 26.97 37.67 46.88
C ASP A 99 25.57 37.89 47.46
N GLU A 100 24.65 38.51 46.73
CA GLU A 100 23.26 38.69 47.15
C GLU A 100 22.49 37.37 47.09
N LEU A 101 22.70 36.59 46.03
CA LEU A 101 22.03 35.29 45.81
C LEU A 101 22.52 34.23 46.81
N LEU A 102 23.81 34.21 47.16
CA LEU A 102 24.34 33.29 48.16
C LEU A 102 23.83 33.57 49.57
N ARG A 103 23.40 34.81 49.86
CA ARG A 103 22.72 35.19 51.13
C ARG A 103 21.23 34.98 51.10
N ALA A 104 20.63 34.79 49.94
CA ALA A 104 19.22 34.59 49.79
C ALA A 104 18.86 33.11 49.94
N ASP A 105 17.64 32.83 50.42
CA ASP A 105 17.10 31.48 50.46
C ASP A 105 16.64 31.05 49.04
N ILE A 106 17.51 30.33 48.34
CA ILE A 106 17.29 29.88 46.95
C ILE A 106 15.97 29.08 46.80
N PRO A 107 15.61 28.13 47.67
CA PRO A 107 14.34 27.46 47.63
C PRO A 107 13.13 28.42 47.63
N SER A 108 13.15 29.45 48.45
CA SER A 108 12.07 30.45 48.51
C SER A 108 11.97 31.28 47.23
N LEU A 109 13.10 31.63 46.60
CA LEU A 109 13.13 32.31 45.30
C LEU A 109 12.59 31.42 44.19
N LEU A 110 12.98 30.15 44.14
CA LEU A 110 12.49 29.17 43.18
C LEU A 110 10.98 28.94 43.32
N LYS A 111 10.48 28.85 44.57
CA LYS A 111 9.05 28.73 44.86
C LYS A 111 8.25 29.93 44.37
N ALA A 112 8.80 31.12 44.49
CA ALA A 112 8.14 32.32 43.97
C ALA A 112 8.09 32.36 42.45
N LEU A 113 9.19 31.97 41.78
CA LEU A 113 9.24 31.83 40.32
C LEU A 113 8.31 30.72 39.80
N GLU A 114 8.20 29.59 40.52
CA GLU A 114 7.24 28.51 40.24
C GLU A 114 5.81 29.03 40.31
N LEU A 115 5.42 29.70 41.37
CA LEU A 115 4.07 30.23 41.56
C LEU A 115 3.71 31.34 40.57
N SER A 116 4.72 32.07 40.06
CA SER A 116 4.54 33.08 39.02
C SER A 116 4.54 32.52 37.58
N GLY A 117 4.73 31.21 37.40
CA GLY A 117 4.76 30.57 36.08
C GLY A 117 6.04 30.82 35.27
N HIS A 118 7.10 31.37 35.94
CA HIS A 118 8.37 31.70 35.27
C HIS A 118 9.36 30.54 35.37
N TRP A 119 8.99 29.39 34.74
CA TRP A 119 9.79 28.15 34.82
C TRP A 119 11.17 28.27 34.17
N GLU A 120 11.31 29.02 33.07
CA GLU A 120 12.61 29.22 32.37
C GLU A 120 13.60 29.91 33.27
N TRP A 121 13.20 30.93 34.02
CA TRP A 121 14.03 31.64 35.00
C TRP A 121 14.35 30.76 36.21
N ALA A 122 13.39 29.98 36.70
CA ALA A 122 13.62 29.02 37.77
C ALA A 122 14.66 27.96 37.37
N LEU A 123 14.58 27.47 36.13
CA LEU A 123 15.57 26.52 35.57
C LEU A 123 16.97 27.14 35.49
N ALA A 124 17.08 28.39 35.01
CA ALA A 124 18.35 29.08 34.91
C ALA A 124 18.97 29.38 36.31
N LEU A 125 18.14 29.74 37.27
CA LEU A 125 18.58 29.97 38.67
C LEU A 125 19.06 28.66 39.31
N LEU A 126 18.38 27.54 39.09
CA LEU A 126 18.80 26.23 39.60
C LEU A 126 20.12 25.76 38.96
N ARG A 127 20.32 25.98 37.66
CA ARG A 127 21.58 25.68 36.97
C ARG A 127 22.74 26.48 37.55
N TRP A 128 22.52 27.78 37.81
CA TRP A 128 23.48 28.63 38.44
C TRP A 128 23.79 28.14 39.86
N ALA A 129 22.76 27.82 40.66
CA ALA A 129 22.93 27.31 42.04
C ALA A 129 23.66 25.95 42.07
N GLY A 130 23.42 25.09 41.09
CA GLY A 130 24.14 23.82 40.89
C GLY A 130 25.62 24.03 40.59
N ALA A 131 25.96 24.99 39.73
CA ALA A 131 27.35 25.35 39.42
C ALA A 131 28.11 25.94 40.64
N GLU A 132 27.40 26.66 41.53
CA GLU A 132 27.97 27.21 42.78
C GLU A 132 27.93 26.20 43.95
N GLY A 133 27.38 25.00 43.76
CA GLY A 133 27.28 23.97 44.79
C GLY A 133 26.27 24.27 45.91
N THR A 134 25.34 25.20 45.69
CA THR A 134 24.29 25.62 46.65
C THR A 134 22.92 25.03 46.36
N ALA A 135 22.78 24.24 45.29
CA ALA A 135 21.54 23.56 44.98
C ALA A 135 21.31 22.37 45.91
N ASP A 136 20.20 22.37 46.61
CA ASP A 136 19.74 21.26 47.44
C ASP A 136 18.67 20.43 46.76
N ALA A 137 18.28 19.26 47.32
CA ALA A 137 17.26 18.40 46.80
C ALA A 137 15.89 19.09 46.71
N SER A 138 15.57 19.98 47.66
CA SER A 138 14.31 20.72 47.68
C SER A 138 14.20 21.72 46.53
N ALA A 139 15.32 22.39 46.20
CA ALA A 139 15.40 23.26 45.03
C ALA A 139 15.13 22.50 43.71
N LEU A 140 15.77 21.33 43.56
CA LEU A 140 15.58 20.46 42.39
C LEU A 140 14.12 19.98 42.28
N GLU A 141 13.52 19.55 43.39
CA GLU A 141 12.12 19.12 43.44
C GLU A 141 11.14 20.20 42.97
N MET A 142 11.35 21.45 43.40
CA MET A 142 10.49 22.56 43.01
C MET A 142 10.55 22.83 41.51
N VAL A 143 11.74 22.86 40.94
CA VAL A 143 11.91 23.12 39.50
C VAL A 143 11.39 21.92 38.67
N VAL A 144 11.64 20.68 39.09
CA VAL A 144 11.10 19.47 38.43
C VAL A 144 9.55 19.50 38.42
N ARG A 145 8.94 19.90 39.55
CA ARG A 145 7.46 20.03 39.60
C ARG A 145 6.94 21.16 38.73
N ALA A 146 7.62 22.29 38.68
CA ALA A 146 7.26 23.41 37.81
C ALA A 146 7.34 23.00 36.33
N LEU A 147 8.43 22.37 35.88
CA LEU A 147 8.62 21.88 34.54
C LEU A 147 7.60 20.78 34.18
N GLY A 148 7.26 19.90 35.13
CA GLY A 148 6.25 18.86 34.94
C GLY A 148 4.84 19.42 34.74
N ARG A 149 4.44 20.49 35.45
CA ARG A 149 3.16 21.17 35.25
C ARG A 149 3.05 21.82 33.86
N GLU A 150 4.14 22.41 33.39
CA GLU A 150 4.21 23.06 32.08
C GLU A 150 4.46 22.05 30.94
N GLY A 151 4.59 20.76 31.25
CA GLY A 151 4.78 19.70 30.25
C GLY A 151 6.15 19.73 29.57
N GLN A 152 7.14 20.37 30.16
CA GLN A 152 8.50 20.51 29.61
C GLN A 152 9.36 19.28 29.92
N HIS A 153 8.97 18.13 29.41
CA HIS A 153 9.60 16.84 29.73
C HIS A 153 11.06 16.75 29.28
N ASP A 154 11.41 17.34 28.15
CA ASP A 154 12.79 17.37 27.65
C ASP A 154 13.71 18.21 28.56
N ALA A 155 13.18 19.30 29.08
CA ALA A 155 13.91 20.13 30.03
C ALA A 155 14.15 19.41 31.37
N VAL A 156 13.19 18.61 31.84
CA VAL A 156 13.39 17.76 33.04
C VAL A 156 14.50 16.73 32.79
N CYS A 157 14.51 16.09 31.63
CA CYS A 157 15.54 15.11 31.29
C CYS A 157 16.92 15.74 31.17
N ALA A 158 17.04 16.92 30.55
CA ALA A 158 18.29 17.65 30.43
C ALA A 158 18.82 18.10 31.80
N LEU A 159 17.91 18.56 32.68
CA LEU A 159 18.28 18.99 34.05
C LEU A 159 18.88 17.84 34.85
N LEU A 160 18.34 16.63 34.74
CA LEU A 160 18.85 15.44 35.42
C LEU A 160 20.21 14.97 34.90
N ASP A 161 20.49 15.21 33.61
CA ASP A 161 21.79 14.91 33.03
C ASP A 161 22.84 15.95 33.44
N GLU A 162 22.43 17.22 33.65
CA GLU A 162 23.33 18.35 34.00
C GLU A 162 23.60 18.47 35.51
N VAL A 163 22.60 18.20 36.36
CA VAL A 163 22.69 18.33 37.83
C VAL A 163 22.52 16.94 38.46
N PRO A 164 23.61 16.16 38.62
CA PRO A 164 23.54 14.86 39.25
C PRO A 164 23.08 15.03 40.71
N LEU A 165 22.13 14.16 41.12
CA LEU A 165 21.68 14.13 42.52
C LEU A 165 22.86 13.90 43.45
N PRO A 166 23.05 14.75 44.50
CA PRO A 166 24.12 14.52 45.49
C PRO A 166 23.96 13.14 46.11
N PRO A 167 25.04 12.34 46.28
CA PRO A 167 24.96 11.03 46.91
C PRO A 167 24.36 11.14 48.32
N GLY A 168 23.21 10.43 48.51
CA GLY A 168 22.47 10.43 49.79
C GLY A 168 21.30 11.42 49.86
N SER A 169 21.05 12.24 48.87
CA SER A 169 19.88 13.13 48.85
C SER A 169 18.63 12.28 48.53
N ARG A 170 17.58 12.41 49.33
CA ARG A 170 16.27 11.78 49.09
C ARG A 170 15.33 12.79 48.45
N LEU A 171 14.89 12.50 47.25
CA LEU A 171 13.79 13.24 46.60
C LEU A 171 12.45 12.81 47.20
N ASP A 172 11.47 13.70 47.23
CA ASP A 172 10.10 13.35 47.52
C ASP A 172 9.49 12.43 46.43
N VAL A 173 8.63 11.51 46.84
CA VAL A 173 7.91 10.58 45.95
C VAL A 173 7.27 11.30 44.77
N ARG A 174 6.75 12.53 44.96
CA ARG A 174 6.12 13.32 43.90
C ARG A 174 7.14 13.78 42.86
N ALA A 175 8.33 14.18 43.28
CA ALA A 175 9.41 14.57 42.37
C ALA A 175 9.89 13.35 41.55
N TYR A 176 10.13 12.21 42.22
CA TYR A 176 10.43 10.95 41.53
C TYR A 176 9.35 10.57 40.49
N THR A 177 8.07 10.65 40.82
CA THR A 177 6.97 10.34 39.91
C THR A 177 6.95 11.29 38.72
N THR A 178 7.20 12.60 38.93
CA THR A 178 7.28 13.59 37.85
C THR A 178 8.44 13.31 36.91
N VAL A 179 9.61 12.97 37.46
CA VAL A 179 10.77 12.57 36.65
C VAL A 179 10.52 11.30 35.85
N LEU A 180 9.97 10.27 36.49
CA LEU A 180 9.61 9.03 35.83
C LEU A 180 8.62 9.27 34.67
N HIS A 181 7.62 10.13 34.89
CA HIS A 181 6.66 10.52 33.85
C HIS A 181 7.35 11.27 32.70
N ALA A 182 8.27 12.19 32.99
CA ALA A 182 9.04 12.92 31.99
C ALA A 182 9.93 11.98 31.17
N LEU A 183 10.64 11.04 31.79
CA LEU A 183 11.45 10.03 31.14
C LEU A 183 10.59 9.10 30.24
N SER A 184 9.42 8.70 30.72
CA SER A 184 8.46 7.92 29.92
C SER A 184 8.00 8.67 28.66
N ARG A 185 7.70 9.97 28.79
CA ARG A 185 7.29 10.83 27.67
C ARG A 185 8.42 11.09 26.68
N ALA A 186 9.66 11.26 27.17
CA ALA A 186 10.85 11.44 26.36
C ALA A 186 11.36 10.14 25.71
N GLY A 187 10.73 8.98 26.01
CA GLY A 187 11.14 7.68 25.46
C GLY A 187 12.41 7.09 26.07
N ARG A 188 12.91 7.64 27.20
CA ARG A 188 14.10 7.16 27.92
C ARG A 188 13.73 6.08 28.94
N TYR A 189 13.16 4.98 28.45
CA TYR A 189 12.53 3.95 29.29
C TYR A 189 13.51 3.22 30.21
N GLU A 190 14.71 2.88 29.75
CA GLU A 190 15.72 2.17 30.54
C GLU A 190 16.12 3.00 31.76
N ARG A 191 16.34 4.31 31.57
CA ARG A 191 16.66 5.24 32.66
C ARG A 191 15.52 5.38 33.67
N ALA A 192 14.26 5.32 33.20
CA ALA A 192 13.10 5.32 34.10
C ALA A 192 13.07 4.06 34.99
N VAL A 193 13.40 2.90 34.45
CA VAL A 193 13.47 1.64 35.24
C VAL A 193 14.60 1.68 36.25
N GLU A 194 15.78 2.20 35.90
CA GLU A 194 16.89 2.39 36.80
C GLU A 194 16.53 3.34 37.97
N LEU A 195 15.84 4.44 37.65
CA LEU A 195 15.42 5.42 38.64
C LEU A 195 14.36 4.83 39.59
N PHE A 196 13.46 4.00 39.09
CA PHE A 196 12.49 3.28 39.92
C PHE A 196 13.19 2.33 40.89
N ALA A 197 14.18 1.57 40.42
CA ALA A 197 14.98 0.69 41.25
C ALA A 197 15.82 1.48 42.31
N GLU A 198 16.21 2.69 41.98
CA GLU A 198 16.92 3.58 42.91
C GLU A 198 15.99 4.10 44.00
N LEU A 199 14.76 4.52 43.64
CA LEU A 199 13.71 4.93 44.57
C LEU A 199 13.44 3.82 45.61
N GLN A 200 13.34 2.56 45.16
CA GLN A 200 13.14 1.42 46.06
C GLN A 200 14.35 1.16 46.99
N ARG A 201 15.57 1.24 46.45
CA ARG A 201 16.80 1.09 47.25
C ARG A 201 16.95 2.17 48.35
N GLN A 202 16.43 3.37 48.09
CA GLN A 202 16.41 4.46 49.06
C GLN A 202 15.29 4.31 50.11
N GLY A 203 14.44 3.30 50.01
CA GLY A 203 13.34 3.03 50.94
C GLY A 203 12.19 4.04 50.85
N VAL A 204 12.03 4.71 49.70
CA VAL A 204 10.90 5.59 49.41
C VAL A 204 9.74 4.72 48.91
N ALA A 205 8.60 4.74 49.63
CA ALA A 205 7.44 3.95 49.23
C ALA A 205 6.79 4.50 47.94
N PRO A 206 6.74 3.70 46.84
CA PRO A 206 6.06 4.13 45.61
C PRO A 206 4.56 4.32 45.83
N THR A 207 3.98 5.29 45.17
CA THR A 207 2.52 5.51 45.18
C THR A 207 1.84 4.81 44.02
N LEU A 208 0.50 4.73 44.03
CA LEU A 208 -0.31 4.24 42.92
C LEU A 208 0.09 4.87 41.57
N VAL A 209 0.29 6.20 41.55
CA VAL A 209 0.71 6.93 40.35
C VAL A 209 2.10 6.51 39.89
N THR A 210 3.03 6.29 40.84
CA THR A 210 4.40 5.81 40.53
C THR A 210 4.37 4.45 39.86
N TYR A 211 3.62 3.48 40.40
CA TYR A 211 3.44 2.16 39.79
C TYR A 211 2.79 2.23 38.42
N ASN A 212 1.74 3.05 38.27
CA ASN A 212 1.08 3.22 36.99
C ASN A 212 1.99 3.77 35.88
N VAL A 213 2.88 4.73 36.23
CA VAL A 213 3.88 5.23 35.26
C VAL A 213 4.89 4.15 34.89
N VAL A 214 5.35 3.35 35.85
CA VAL A 214 6.32 2.26 35.59
C VAL A 214 5.66 1.12 34.79
N LEU A 215 4.40 0.80 35.05
CA LEU A 215 3.64 -0.16 34.25
C LEU A 215 3.48 0.32 32.78
N ASP A 216 3.21 1.62 32.54
CA ASP A 216 3.20 2.17 31.17
C ASP A 216 4.58 2.10 30.50
N VAL A 217 5.66 2.37 31.26
CA VAL A 217 7.04 2.20 30.78
C VAL A 217 7.31 0.74 30.41
N TYR A 218 6.95 -0.22 31.24
CA TYR A 218 7.10 -1.67 30.95
C TYR A 218 6.36 -2.07 29.69
N GLY A 219 5.10 -1.63 29.56
CA GLY A 219 4.29 -1.89 28.35
C GLY A 219 4.88 -1.24 27.09
N ARG A 220 5.52 -0.06 27.20
CA ARG A 220 6.18 0.59 26.04
C ARG A 220 7.50 -0.05 25.65
N MET A 221 8.21 -0.63 26.61
CA MET A 221 9.45 -1.38 26.36
C MET A 221 9.20 -2.79 25.78
N GLY A 222 7.98 -3.27 25.77
CA GLY A 222 7.67 -4.66 25.40
C GLY A 222 8.23 -5.67 26.40
N ARG A 223 8.17 -5.34 27.71
CA ARG A 223 8.56 -6.29 28.78
C ARG A 223 7.64 -7.48 28.80
N SER A 224 8.19 -8.67 29.09
CA SER A 224 7.41 -9.91 29.10
C SER A 224 6.28 -9.88 30.14
N TRP A 225 5.18 -10.54 29.83
CA TRP A 225 4.01 -10.65 30.73
C TRP A 225 4.37 -11.01 32.18
N PRO A 226 5.25 -12.01 32.45
CA PRO A 226 5.66 -12.32 33.83
C PRO A 226 6.29 -11.14 34.58
N GLN A 227 6.99 -10.23 33.89
CA GLN A 227 7.59 -9.05 34.53
C GLN A 227 6.53 -7.99 34.90
N ILE A 228 5.48 -7.85 34.08
CA ILE A 228 4.33 -6.98 34.39
C ILE A 228 3.56 -7.54 35.59
N VAL A 229 3.34 -8.86 35.64
CA VAL A 229 2.67 -9.53 36.77
C VAL A 229 3.50 -9.37 38.05
N ALA A 230 4.81 -9.58 37.98
CA ALA A 230 5.69 -9.40 39.13
C ALA A 230 5.61 -7.98 39.72
N LEU A 231 5.53 -6.96 38.87
CA LEU A 231 5.38 -5.55 39.32
C LEU A 231 3.99 -5.31 39.95
N LEU A 232 2.92 -5.95 39.43
CA LEU A 232 1.58 -5.90 40.03
C LEU A 232 1.52 -6.59 41.39
N ASP A 233 2.21 -7.72 41.53
CA ASP A 233 2.29 -8.45 42.79
C ASP A 233 3.12 -7.68 43.83
N GLU A 234 4.20 -7.02 43.41
CA GLU A 234 4.97 -6.10 44.25
C GLU A 234 4.09 -4.90 44.71
N MET A 235 3.32 -4.29 43.79
CA MET A 235 2.39 -3.21 44.12
C MET A 235 1.38 -3.63 45.19
N ARG A 236 0.81 -4.84 45.06
CA ARG A 236 -0.12 -5.41 46.05
C ARG A 236 0.56 -5.72 47.38
N ALA A 237 1.79 -6.25 47.34
CA ALA A 237 2.57 -6.54 48.57
C ALA A 237 2.93 -5.23 49.32
N ALA A 238 3.07 -4.10 48.61
CA ALA A 238 3.26 -2.79 49.19
C ALA A 238 1.93 -2.18 49.77
N GLY A 239 0.82 -2.91 49.70
CA GLY A 239 -0.49 -2.43 50.17
C GLY A 239 -1.16 -1.39 49.23
N VAL A 240 -0.72 -1.30 47.98
CA VAL A 240 -1.28 -0.41 46.98
C VAL A 240 -2.16 -1.22 46.04
N GLU A 241 -3.49 -1.08 46.16
CA GLU A 241 -4.43 -1.78 45.27
C GLU A 241 -4.47 -1.16 43.87
N PRO A 242 -4.48 -2.00 42.80
CA PRO A 242 -4.70 -1.54 41.45
C PRO A 242 -6.04 -0.84 41.25
N ASP A 243 -6.04 0.30 40.57
CA ASP A 243 -7.25 1.04 40.18
C ASP A 243 -7.63 0.80 38.72
N ASP A 244 -8.69 1.44 38.24
CA ASP A 244 -9.16 1.39 36.86
C ASP A 244 -8.10 1.90 35.86
N PHE A 245 -7.27 2.86 36.29
CA PHE A 245 -6.18 3.36 35.47
C PHE A 245 -5.07 2.32 35.33
N THR A 246 -4.73 1.65 36.44
CA THR A 246 -3.83 0.49 36.42
C THR A 246 -4.33 -0.58 35.46
N ALA A 247 -5.64 -0.92 35.59
CA ALA A 247 -6.29 -1.89 34.75
C ALA A 247 -6.19 -1.56 33.25
N SER A 248 -6.55 -0.33 32.88
CA SER A 248 -6.48 0.12 31.49
C SER A 248 -5.05 0.15 30.95
N THR A 249 -4.06 0.51 31.78
CA THR A 249 -2.63 0.55 31.43
C THR A 249 -2.11 -0.87 31.14
N VAL A 250 -2.41 -1.83 31.98
CA VAL A 250 -2.00 -3.23 31.83
C VAL A 250 -2.67 -3.87 30.59
N ILE A 251 -3.98 -3.68 30.42
CA ILE A 251 -4.70 -4.19 29.25
C ILE A 251 -4.16 -3.56 27.96
N THR A 252 -3.82 -2.26 27.99
CA THR A 252 -3.20 -1.58 26.83
C THR A 252 -1.79 -2.12 26.54
N ALA A 253 -1.01 -2.48 27.57
CA ALA A 253 0.27 -3.14 27.39
C ALA A 253 0.11 -4.50 26.70
N CYS A 254 -0.79 -5.35 27.20
CA CYS A 254 -1.15 -6.63 26.55
C CYS A 254 -1.60 -6.42 25.10
N CYS A 255 -2.36 -5.34 24.83
CA CYS A 255 -2.80 -4.98 23.48
C CYS A 255 -1.64 -4.68 22.52
N ARG A 256 -0.55 -4.07 23.00
CA ARG A 256 0.64 -3.79 22.17
C ARG A 256 1.36 -5.08 21.77
N ASP A 257 1.46 -6.02 22.70
CA ASP A 257 2.21 -7.27 22.52
C ASP A 257 1.34 -8.40 21.91
N GLY A 258 0.05 -8.15 21.68
CA GLY A 258 -0.87 -9.14 21.09
C GLY A 258 -1.32 -10.23 22.07
N LEU A 259 -1.15 -10.03 23.38
CA LEU A 259 -1.49 -10.96 24.45
C LEU A 259 -2.99 -10.84 24.79
N VAL A 260 -3.83 -11.45 23.96
CA VAL A 260 -5.30 -11.33 24.06
C VAL A 260 -5.87 -12.09 25.23
N ASP A 261 -5.38 -13.32 25.44
CA ASP A 261 -5.92 -14.20 26.48
C ASP A 261 -5.50 -13.74 27.87
N GLU A 262 -4.29 -13.18 28.02
CA GLU A 262 -3.78 -12.60 29.26
C GLU A 262 -4.55 -11.31 29.62
N ALA A 263 -4.87 -10.47 28.62
CA ALA A 263 -5.69 -9.28 28.84
C ALA A 263 -7.09 -9.62 29.33
N VAL A 264 -7.70 -10.67 28.77
CA VAL A 264 -9.03 -11.16 29.20
C VAL A 264 -8.96 -11.76 30.61
N ALA A 265 -7.95 -12.61 30.87
CA ALA A 265 -7.77 -13.23 32.18
C ALA A 265 -7.58 -12.18 33.28
N PHE A 266 -6.78 -11.13 33.00
CA PHE A 266 -6.58 -10.02 33.93
C PHE A 266 -7.86 -9.22 34.17
N PHE A 267 -8.63 -8.96 33.11
CA PHE A 267 -9.93 -8.27 33.23
C PHE A 267 -10.94 -9.07 34.08
N GLU A 268 -11.02 -10.38 33.89
CA GLU A 268 -11.89 -11.25 34.68
C GLU A 268 -11.41 -11.37 36.15
N ASP A 269 -10.10 -11.40 36.42
CA ASP A 269 -9.54 -11.37 37.77
C ASP A 269 -9.94 -10.10 38.52
N LEU A 270 -9.90 -8.93 37.85
CA LEU A 270 -10.35 -7.66 38.43
C LEU A 270 -11.83 -7.71 38.81
N LYS A 271 -12.69 -8.23 37.94
CA LYS A 271 -14.12 -8.41 38.22
C LYS A 271 -14.37 -9.37 39.40
N ALA A 272 -13.66 -10.48 39.41
CA ALA A 272 -13.76 -11.49 40.50
C ALA A 272 -13.39 -10.91 41.87
N ARG A 273 -12.52 -9.90 41.90
CA ARG A 273 -12.13 -9.16 43.12
C ARG A 273 -13.13 -8.05 43.52
N GLY A 274 -14.22 -7.90 42.78
CA GLY A 274 -15.26 -6.91 43.08
C GLY A 274 -15.01 -5.50 42.55
N HIS A 275 -13.98 -5.29 41.69
CA HIS A 275 -13.81 -4.04 40.98
C HIS A 275 -14.83 -3.92 39.87
N ALA A 276 -15.62 -2.85 39.85
CA ALA A 276 -16.53 -2.54 38.75
C ALA A 276 -15.76 -1.84 37.62
N PRO A 277 -15.55 -2.48 36.44
CA PRO A 277 -14.76 -1.84 35.37
C PRO A 277 -15.41 -0.54 34.87
N CYS A 278 -14.62 0.50 34.69
CA CYS A 278 -15.09 1.78 34.14
C CYS A 278 -15.02 1.80 32.61
N VAL A 279 -15.53 2.89 32.00
CA VAL A 279 -15.54 3.09 30.54
C VAL A 279 -14.13 2.95 29.93
N VAL A 280 -13.09 3.44 30.63
CA VAL A 280 -11.70 3.39 30.13
C VAL A 280 -11.17 1.95 30.05
N THR A 281 -11.49 1.12 31.06
CA THR A 281 -11.12 -0.29 31.12
C THR A 281 -11.80 -1.09 30.00
N TYR A 282 -13.11 -0.85 29.78
CA TYR A 282 -13.84 -1.46 28.67
C TYR A 282 -13.28 -1.04 27.30
N ASN A 283 -12.94 0.27 27.13
CA ASN A 283 -12.35 0.77 25.90
C ASN A 283 -10.97 0.13 25.61
N ALA A 284 -10.14 -0.10 26.65
CA ALA A 284 -8.88 -0.80 26.52
C ALA A 284 -9.09 -2.26 26.05
N LEU A 285 -10.09 -2.96 26.58
CA LEU A 285 -10.43 -4.31 26.18
C LEU A 285 -11.01 -4.38 24.76
N LEU A 286 -11.83 -3.41 24.35
CA LEU A 286 -12.31 -3.27 22.98
C LEU A 286 -11.14 -3.06 22.00
N GLN A 287 -10.13 -2.30 22.39
CA GLN A 287 -8.92 -2.10 21.58
C GLN A 287 -8.13 -3.40 21.39
N VAL A 288 -8.04 -4.26 22.45
CA VAL A 288 -7.41 -5.59 22.35
C VAL A 288 -8.11 -6.43 21.30
N PHE A 289 -9.44 -6.59 21.40
CA PHE A 289 -10.20 -7.38 20.44
C PHE A 289 -10.20 -6.76 19.04
N GLY A 290 -10.18 -5.43 18.96
CA GLY A 290 -10.08 -4.71 17.71
C GLY A 290 -8.78 -4.99 16.96
N LYS A 291 -7.63 -4.97 17.64
CA LYS A 291 -6.34 -5.33 17.04
C LYS A 291 -6.27 -6.80 16.64
N ALA A 292 -6.87 -7.68 17.44
CA ALA A 292 -6.96 -9.12 17.14
C ALA A 292 -7.95 -9.45 16.01
N GLY A 293 -8.69 -8.46 15.47
CA GLY A 293 -9.71 -8.66 14.44
C GLY A 293 -10.96 -9.43 14.94
N ASN A 294 -11.14 -9.57 16.26
CA ASN A 294 -12.22 -10.36 16.85
C ASN A 294 -13.44 -9.49 17.19
N TYR A 295 -14.18 -9.08 16.15
CA TYR A 295 -15.35 -8.20 16.31
C TYR A 295 -16.48 -8.84 17.14
N THR A 296 -16.63 -10.16 17.15
CA THR A 296 -17.69 -10.84 17.92
C THR A 296 -17.47 -10.73 19.42
N LYS A 297 -16.22 -10.85 19.89
CA LYS A 297 -15.85 -10.61 21.29
C LYS A 297 -16.01 -9.11 21.65
N ALA A 298 -15.62 -8.20 20.75
CA ALA A 298 -15.80 -6.77 20.96
C ALA A 298 -17.29 -6.40 21.17
N LEU A 299 -18.20 -6.98 20.38
CA LEU A 299 -19.65 -6.77 20.58
C LEU A 299 -20.19 -7.31 21.91
N ARG A 300 -19.63 -8.43 22.40
CA ARG A 300 -20.00 -8.95 23.71
C ARG A 300 -19.58 -7.99 24.82
N VAL A 301 -18.37 -7.44 24.71
CA VAL A 301 -17.86 -6.43 25.67
C VAL A 301 -18.72 -5.17 25.65
N LEU A 302 -19.15 -4.70 24.48
CA LEU A 302 -20.07 -3.55 24.40
C LEU A 302 -21.40 -3.83 25.12
N LYS A 303 -22.01 -4.99 24.89
CA LYS A 303 -23.24 -5.39 25.57
C LYS A 303 -23.05 -5.51 27.07
N GLU A 304 -21.96 -6.08 27.51
CA GLU A 304 -21.63 -6.19 28.94
C GLU A 304 -21.45 -4.81 29.57
N MET A 305 -20.77 -3.87 28.88
CA MET A 305 -20.60 -2.50 29.30
C MET A 305 -21.96 -1.80 29.50
N GLU A 306 -22.88 -1.94 28.54
CA GLU A 306 -24.25 -1.39 28.64
C GLU A 306 -25.05 -2.04 29.76
N GLN A 307 -24.95 -3.36 29.96
CA GLN A 307 -25.63 -4.10 31.04
C GLN A 307 -25.17 -3.67 32.45
N ASN A 308 -23.87 -3.36 32.57
CA ASN A 308 -23.27 -2.90 33.83
C ASN A 308 -23.51 -1.39 34.08
N GLY A 309 -24.33 -0.73 33.27
CA GLY A 309 -24.67 0.68 33.43
C GLY A 309 -23.59 1.67 32.95
N CYS A 310 -22.47 1.16 32.39
CA CYS A 310 -21.43 2.00 31.81
C CYS A 310 -21.88 2.47 30.42
N GLN A 311 -22.13 3.78 30.26
CA GLN A 311 -22.55 4.34 28.98
C GLN A 311 -21.39 4.42 28.01
N PRO A 312 -21.51 3.84 26.78
CA PRO A 312 -20.51 3.97 25.74
C PRO A 312 -20.26 5.42 25.35
N ASP A 313 -19.01 5.82 25.30
CA ASP A 313 -18.56 7.17 24.92
C ASP A 313 -18.08 7.23 23.46
N ALA A 314 -17.59 8.39 23.03
CA ALA A 314 -17.06 8.58 21.68
C ALA A 314 -15.84 7.69 21.40
N VAL A 315 -15.03 7.36 22.42
CA VAL A 315 -13.87 6.46 22.28
C VAL A 315 -14.33 5.03 22.06
N THR A 316 -15.37 4.57 22.79
CA THR A 316 -15.99 3.25 22.62
C THR A 316 -16.40 3.01 21.17
N TYR A 317 -17.17 3.97 20.59
CA TYR A 317 -17.62 3.85 19.20
C TYR A 317 -16.48 3.97 18.19
N ASN A 318 -15.44 4.76 18.47
CA ASN A 318 -14.25 4.84 17.63
C ASN A 318 -13.49 3.51 17.57
N GLU A 319 -13.30 2.86 18.71
CA GLU A 319 -12.64 1.54 18.77
C GLU A 319 -13.49 0.47 18.08
N LEU A 320 -14.82 0.55 18.23
CA LEU A 320 -15.75 -0.37 17.58
C LEU A 320 -15.74 -0.17 16.04
N ALA A 321 -15.82 1.07 15.56
CA ALA A 321 -15.71 1.39 14.13
C ALA A 321 -14.36 0.93 13.56
N GLY A 322 -13.27 1.13 14.31
CA GLY A 322 -11.94 0.63 13.94
C GLY A 322 -11.87 -0.90 13.89
N THR A 323 -12.57 -1.58 14.78
CA THR A 323 -12.66 -3.03 14.81
C THR A 323 -13.41 -3.57 13.59
N TYR A 324 -14.55 -3.00 13.26
CA TYR A 324 -15.30 -3.33 12.05
C TYR A 324 -14.50 -3.03 10.78
N ALA A 325 -13.81 -1.89 10.73
CA ALA A 325 -12.97 -1.51 9.60
C ALA A 325 -11.86 -2.53 9.32
N ARG A 326 -11.21 -3.05 10.39
CA ARG A 326 -10.16 -4.08 10.28
C ARG A 326 -10.72 -5.45 9.89
N ALA A 327 -11.93 -5.77 10.36
CA ALA A 327 -12.64 -7.00 10.01
C ALA A 327 -13.27 -6.97 8.60
N GLY A 328 -13.23 -5.82 7.88
CA GLY A 328 -13.80 -5.66 6.56
C GLY A 328 -15.29 -5.34 6.51
N PHE A 329 -15.92 -5.10 7.66
CA PHE A 329 -17.34 -4.75 7.79
C PHE A 329 -17.54 -3.22 7.72
N TYR A 330 -17.41 -2.66 6.52
CA TYR A 330 -17.43 -1.21 6.30
C TYR A 330 -18.82 -0.58 6.54
N GLU A 331 -19.92 -1.31 6.29
CA GLU A 331 -21.28 -0.83 6.53
C GLU A 331 -21.57 -0.70 8.02
N GLU A 332 -21.13 -1.68 8.80
CA GLU A 332 -21.24 -1.66 10.26
C GLU A 332 -20.38 -0.55 10.88
N ALA A 333 -19.19 -0.30 10.31
CA ALA A 333 -18.36 0.82 10.71
C ALA A 333 -19.06 2.17 10.45
N ALA A 334 -19.77 2.31 9.32
CA ALA A 334 -20.56 3.51 9.03
C ALA A 334 -21.76 3.65 9.98
N LYS A 335 -22.47 2.55 10.28
CA LYS A 335 -23.56 2.56 11.27
C LYS A 335 -23.13 3.01 12.67
N CYS A 336 -21.87 2.77 13.06
CA CYS A 336 -21.34 3.31 14.31
C CYS A 336 -21.38 4.84 14.34
N LEU A 337 -21.08 5.49 13.21
CA LEU A 337 -21.12 6.94 13.08
C LEU A 337 -22.55 7.47 13.20
N ASP A 338 -23.53 6.81 12.57
CA ASP A 338 -24.96 7.16 12.69
C ASP A 338 -25.45 6.94 14.12
N THR A 339 -25.01 5.87 14.78
CA THR A 339 -25.38 5.57 16.17
C THR A 339 -24.79 6.60 17.14
N MET A 340 -23.55 7.04 16.94
CA MET A 340 -22.94 8.14 17.71
C MET A 340 -23.81 9.40 17.62
N THR A 341 -24.16 9.78 16.40
CA THR A 341 -24.96 10.98 16.12
C THR A 341 -26.35 10.88 16.76
N SER A 342 -27.01 9.72 16.66
CA SER A 342 -28.35 9.49 17.26
C SER A 342 -28.34 9.52 18.80
N LYS A 343 -27.21 9.12 19.43
CA LYS A 343 -26.99 9.19 20.87
C LYS A 343 -26.50 10.57 21.35
N GLY A 344 -26.41 11.56 20.45
CA GLY A 344 -25.92 12.90 20.78
C GLY A 344 -24.39 12.98 21.00
N LEU A 345 -23.64 11.93 20.66
CA LEU A 345 -22.19 11.93 20.69
C LEU A 345 -21.67 12.55 19.39
N LEU A 346 -20.82 13.56 19.50
CA LEU A 346 -20.25 14.21 18.31
C LEU A 346 -19.11 13.35 17.75
N PRO A 347 -19.23 12.81 16.50
CA PRO A 347 -18.11 12.19 15.83
C PRO A 347 -16.97 13.20 15.66
N ASN A 348 -15.73 12.77 15.78
CA ASN A 348 -14.57 13.63 15.57
C ASN A 348 -13.84 13.29 14.26
N ALA A 349 -12.80 14.04 13.91
CA ALA A 349 -12.01 13.80 12.70
C ALA A 349 -11.41 12.37 12.65
N PHE A 350 -11.11 11.78 13.81
CA PHE A 350 -10.61 10.40 13.88
C PHE A 350 -11.68 9.40 13.50
N THR A 351 -12.92 9.57 13.96
CA THR A 351 -14.07 8.72 13.61
C THR A 351 -14.30 8.70 12.10
N TYR A 352 -14.40 9.90 11.49
CA TYR A 352 -14.56 10.03 10.04
C TYR A 352 -13.43 9.38 9.27
N ASN A 353 -12.17 9.62 9.66
CA ASN A 353 -11.00 9.02 9.01
C ASN A 353 -10.99 7.49 9.13
N THR A 354 -11.43 6.94 10.25
CA THR A 354 -11.50 5.48 10.46
C THR A 354 -12.51 4.84 9.52
N VAL A 355 -13.71 5.42 9.42
CA VAL A 355 -14.77 4.91 8.53
C VAL A 355 -14.40 5.11 7.06
N MET A 356 -13.84 6.27 6.69
CA MET A 356 -13.30 6.48 5.34
C MET A 356 -12.22 5.45 4.99
N THR A 357 -11.34 5.10 5.94
CA THR A 357 -10.32 4.06 5.74
C THR A 357 -10.97 2.70 5.47
N ALA A 358 -12.04 2.36 6.16
CA ALA A 358 -12.80 1.13 5.93
C ALA A 358 -13.33 1.05 4.49
N TYR A 359 -13.98 2.10 4.02
CA TYR A 359 -14.44 2.20 2.63
C TYR A 359 -13.29 2.13 1.61
N GLY A 360 -12.17 2.81 1.91
CA GLY A 360 -10.98 2.80 1.06
C GLY A 360 -10.31 1.43 0.92
N ASN A 361 -10.35 0.61 1.96
CA ASN A 361 -9.78 -0.75 1.93
C ASN A 361 -10.60 -1.68 1.03
N VAL A 362 -11.92 -1.52 0.98
CA VAL A 362 -12.83 -2.26 0.09
C VAL A 362 -12.86 -1.65 -1.32
N GLY A 363 -12.34 -0.44 -1.47
CA GLY A 363 -12.27 0.27 -2.75
C GLY A 363 -13.55 1.02 -3.12
N LYS A 364 -14.44 1.26 -2.16
CA LYS A 364 -15.63 2.10 -2.30
C LYS A 364 -15.27 3.57 -2.11
N VAL A 365 -14.66 4.18 -3.14
CA VAL A 365 -14.09 5.54 -3.06
C VAL A 365 -15.19 6.60 -3.08
N ASP A 366 -16.30 6.37 -3.78
CA ASP A 366 -17.38 7.33 -3.89
C ASP A 366 -18.10 7.54 -2.54
N GLU A 367 -18.28 6.46 -1.79
CA GLU A 367 -18.83 6.49 -0.44
C GLU A 367 -17.86 7.20 0.54
N ALA A 368 -16.55 6.98 0.37
CA ALA A 368 -15.56 7.71 1.17
C ALA A 368 -15.55 9.21 0.88
N LEU A 369 -15.75 9.62 -0.38
CA LEU A 369 -15.89 11.04 -0.77
C LEU A 369 -17.18 11.66 -0.21
N ALA A 370 -18.30 10.92 -0.26
CA ALA A 370 -19.56 11.36 0.35
C ALA A 370 -19.39 11.60 1.85
N LEU A 371 -18.67 10.72 2.55
CA LEU A 371 -18.38 10.85 3.97
C LEU A 371 -17.45 12.04 4.27
N PHE A 372 -16.47 12.29 3.38
CA PHE A 372 -15.61 13.46 3.45
C PHE A 372 -16.41 14.77 3.33
N ASP A 373 -17.40 14.83 2.42
CA ASP A 373 -18.30 15.96 2.27
C ASP A 373 -19.25 16.11 3.48
N GLN A 374 -19.71 14.99 4.05
CA GLN A 374 -20.49 14.99 5.29
C GLN A 374 -19.69 15.57 6.47
N MET A 375 -18.41 15.16 6.61
CA MET A 375 -17.51 15.71 7.63
C MET A 375 -17.41 17.24 7.53
N LYS A 376 -17.27 17.79 6.33
CA LYS A 376 -17.22 19.25 6.09
C LYS A 376 -18.55 19.92 6.45
N LYS A 377 -19.69 19.33 6.05
CA LYS A 377 -21.03 19.83 6.36
C LYS A 377 -21.30 19.84 7.86
N SER A 378 -20.73 18.91 8.62
CA SER A 378 -20.81 18.84 10.07
C SER A 378 -19.89 19.85 10.78
N GLY A 379 -19.21 20.72 10.03
CA GLY A 379 -18.35 21.79 10.59
C GLY A 379 -16.93 21.33 10.95
N PHE A 380 -16.55 20.11 10.66
CA PHE A 380 -15.18 19.63 10.91
C PHE A 380 -14.26 20.01 9.77
N VAL A 381 -13.16 20.70 10.08
CA VAL A 381 -12.13 21.05 9.10
C VAL A 381 -11.23 19.83 8.85
N PRO A 382 -11.16 19.33 7.59
CA PRO A 382 -10.26 18.24 7.25
C PRO A 382 -8.80 18.64 7.51
N ASN A 383 -8.04 17.77 8.12
CA ASN A 383 -6.61 17.98 8.34
C ASN A 383 -5.76 17.30 7.25
N VAL A 384 -4.45 17.51 7.29
CA VAL A 384 -3.50 16.93 6.31
C VAL A 384 -3.63 15.41 6.20
N ASN A 385 -3.89 14.71 7.32
CA ASN A 385 -4.06 13.26 7.32
C ASN A 385 -5.34 12.83 6.59
N THR A 386 -6.45 13.58 6.75
CA THR A 386 -7.70 13.34 6.04
C THR A 386 -7.52 13.48 4.52
N TYR A 387 -6.87 14.57 4.08
CA TYR A 387 -6.56 14.77 2.66
C TYR A 387 -5.63 13.66 2.13
N ASN A 388 -4.58 13.30 2.85
CA ASN A 388 -3.67 12.23 2.44
C ASN A 388 -4.38 10.87 2.31
N LEU A 389 -5.34 10.59 3.17
CA LEU A 389 -6.17 9.39 3.10
C LEU A 389 -6.98 9.35 1.79
N ILE A 390 -7.72 10.43 1.50
CA ILE A 390 -8.51 10.54 0.26
C ILE A 390 -7.62 10.49 -0.98
N LEU A 391 -6.50 11.24 -1.00
CA LEU A 391 -5.54 11.22 -2.10
C LEU A 391 -4.96 9.81 -2.34
N GLY A 392 -4.67 9.08 -1.25
CA GLY A 392 -4.21 7.69 -1.33
C GLY A 392 -5.23 6.75 -1.96
N MET A 393 -6.52 6.89 -1.60
CA MET A 393 -7.62 6.09 -2.18
C MET A 393 -7.84 6.41 -3.66
N LEU A 394 -7.90 7.70 -4.02
CA LEU A 394 -8.01 8.17 -5.41
C LEU A 394 -6.85 7.67 -6.26
N GLY A 395 -5.63 7.68 -5.69
CA GLY A 395 -4.44 7.16 -6.35
C GLY A 395 -4.50 5.66 -6.61
N LYS A 396 -5.03 4.86 -5.70
CA LYS A 396 -5.25 3.41 -5.90
C LYS A 396 -6.21 3.15 -7.06
N LYS A 397 -7.29 3.92 -7.18
CA LYS A 397 -8.30 3.82 -8.25
C LYS A 397 -7.95 4.61 -9.50
N SER A 398 -6.79 5.26 -9.53
CA SER A 398 -6.31 6.05 -10.67
C SER A 398 -7.24 7.21 -11.10
N ARG A 399 -7.98 7.83 -10.15
CA ARG A 399 -8.83 9.01 -10.40
C ARG A 399 -8.02 10.29 -10.28
N PHE A 400 -7.16 10.55 -11.25
CA PHE A 400 -6.17 11.63 -11.19
C PHE A 400 -6.79 13.03 -11.20
N THR A 401 -7.86 13.26 -11.97
CA THR A 401 -8.54 14.57 -12.04
C THR A 401 -9.10 14.98 -10.68
N VAL A 402 -9.84 14.08 -10.03
CA VAL A 402 -10.40 14.31 -8.69
C VAL A 402 -9.28 14.49 -7.66
N MET A 403 -8.16 13.80 -7.84
CA MET A 403 -6.99 13.94 -6.97
C MET A 403 -6.36 15.35 -7.05
N LEU A 404 -6.30 15.94 -8.25
CA LEU A 404 -5.85 17.33 -8.42
C LEU A 404 -6.82 18.33 -7.82
N GLU A 405 -8.14 18.09 -7.96
CA GLU A 405 -9.19 18.92 -7.33
C GLU A 405 -9.06 18.91 -5.81
N MET A 406 -8.85 17.72 -5.20
CA MET A 406 -8.63 17.56 -3.76
C MET A 406 -7.35 18.25 -3.29
N LEU A 407 -6.28 18.21 -4.08
CA LEU A 407 -5.04 18.93 -3.76
C LEU A 407 -5.26 20.45 -3.80
N GLY A 408 -6.03 20.94 -4.77
CA GLY A 408 -6.44 22.35 -4.85
C GLY A 408 -7.34 22.78 -3.69
N GLU A 409 -8.24 21.92 -3.27
CA GLU A 409 -9.07 22.16 -2.09
C GLU A 409 -8.23 22.21 -0.81
N MET A 410 -7.31 21.26 -0.63
CA MET A 410 -6.35 21.22 0.48
C MET A 410 -5.58 22.55 0.60
N SER A 411 -5.10 23.08 -0.53
CA SER A 411 -4.40 24.37 -0.59
C SER A 411 -5.30 25.52 -0.18
N ARG A 412 -6.53 25.59 -0.73
CA ARG A 412 -7.51 26.65 -0.42
C ARG A 412 -7.98 26.63 1.04
N SER A 413 -8.00 25.47 1.67
CA SER A 413 -8.35 25.32 3.10
C SER A 413 -7.17 25.66 4.04
N GLY A 414 -6.03 26.13 3.53
CA GLY A 414 -4.86 26.48 4.33
C GLY A 414 -4.05 25.26 4.83
N CYS A 415 -4.38 24.06 4.38
CA CYS A 415 -3.62 22.85 4.70
C CYS A 415 -2.42 22.72 3.77
N THR A 416 -1.21 22.92 4.26
CA THR A 416 0.02 22.75 3.47
C THR A 416 0.30 21.28 3.22
N PRO A 417 0.55 20.87 1.95
CA PRO A 417 0.94 19.51 1.62
C PRO A 417 2.25 19.12 2.33
N ASN A 418 2.24 17.98 2.98
CA ASN A 418 3.43 17.44 3.61
C ASN A 418 4.14 16.41 2.71
N ARG A 419 5.26 15.87 3.18
CA ARG A 419 6.04 14.85 2.45
C ARG A 419 5.22 13.64 2.02
N VAL A 420 4.23 13.21 2.83
CA VAL A 420 3.35 12.08 2.49
C VAL A 420 2.45 12.43 1.31
N THR A 421 1.91 13.66 1.28
CA THR A 421 1.10 14.18 0.16
C THR A 421 1.90 14.12 -1.15
N TRP A 422 3.11 14.69 -1.14
CA TRP A 422 3.99 14.72 -2.31
C TRP A 422 4.40 13.32 -2.78
N ASN A 423 4.80 12.43 -1.85
CA ASN A 423 5.15 11.05 -2.18
C ASN A 423 3.96 10.27 -2.78
N THR A 424 2.73 10.54 -2.31
CA THR A 424 1.52 9.94 -2.88
C THR A 424 1.30 10.41 -4.31
N MET A 425 1.47 11.71 -4.58
CA MET A 425 1.41 12.28 -5.94
C MET A 425 2.43 11.64 -6.87
N LEU A 426 3.71 11.59 -6.45
CA LEU A 426 4.78 10.95 -7.22
C LEU A 426 4.48 9.48 -7.54
N ALA A 427 3.98 8.73 -6.56
CA ALA A 427 3.63 7.33 -6.75
C ALA A 427 2.49 7.13 -7.76
N VAL A 428 1.48 8.01 -7.75
CA VAL A 428 0.33 7.94 -8.67
C VAL A 428 0.73 8.36 -10.08
N CYS A 429 1.47 9.47 -10.23
CA CYS A 429 2.00 9.91 -11.54
C CYS A 429 2.88 8.82 -12.17
N GLY A 430 3.76 8.21 -11.37
CA GLY A 430 4.59 7.10 -11.84
C GLY A 430 3.79 5.85 -12.21
N LYS A 431 2.70 5.52 -11.48
CA LYS A 431 1.83 4.39 -11.81
C LYS A 431 1.12 4.58 -13.16
N ARG A 432 0.82 5.82 -13.53
CA ARG A 432 0.21 6.18 -14.82
C ARG A 432 1.23 6.35 -15.96
N GLY A 433 2.52 6.30 -15.68
CA GLY A 433 3.57 6.51 -16.68
C GLY A 433 3.71 7.98 -17.14
N MET A 434 3.30 8.93 -16.30
CA MET A 434 3.29 10.36 -16.62
C MET A 434 4.60 11.01 -16.16
N GLU A 435 5.67 10.87 -16.93
CA GLU A 435 7.03 11.31 -16.56
C GLU A 435 7.12 12.83 -16.32
N ASP A 436 6.53 13.63 -17.20
CA ASP A 436 6.54 15.10 -17.08
C ASP A 436 5.91 15.57 -15.77
N TYR A 437 4.82 14.90 -15.35
CA TYR A 437 4.17 15.20 -14.06
C TYR A 437 5.01 14.79 -12.86
N VAL A 438 5.75 13.67 -12.93
CA VAL A 438 6.70 13.28 -11.88
C VAL A 438 7.76 14.37 -11.70
N THR A 439 8.29 14.90 -12.80
CA THR A 439 9.29 15.97 -12.79
C THR A 439 8.73 17.27 -12.20
N ARG A 440 7.55 17.69 -12.64
CA ARG A 440 6.87 18.91 -12.13
C ARG A 440 6.52 18.80 -10.65
N VAL A 441 6.04 17.64 -10.20
CA VAL A 441 5.75 17.39 -8.76
C VAL A 441 7.03 17.47 -7.95
N LEU A 442 8.16 16.96 -8.46
CA LEU A 442 9.45 17.07 -7.80
C LEU A 442 9.92 18.53 -7.69
N GLU A 443 9.77 19.31 -8.75
CA GLU A 443 10.08 20.75 -8.78
C GLU A 443 9.21 21.53 -7.79
N GLY A 444 7.89 21.25 -7.78
CA GLY A 444 6.95 21.82 -6.82
C GLY A 444 7.29 21.47 -5.36
N MET A 445 7.72 20.24 -5.09
CA MET A 445 8.18 19.83 -3.77
C MET A 445 9.43 20.61 -3.33
N LYS A 446 10.41 20.79 -4.23
CA LYS A 446 11.63 21.56 -3.96
C LYS A 446 11.33 23.03 -3.75
N SER A 447 10.43 23.63 -4.53
CA SER A 447 10.05 25.05 -4.41
C SER A 447 9.26 25.35 -3.13
N CYS A 448 8.52 24.36 -2.60
CA CYS A 448 7.89 24.44 -1.28
C CYS A 448 8.86 24.24 -0.10
N GLY A 449 10.16 24.10 -0.34
CA GLY A 449 11.17 23.90 0.71
C GLY A 449 11.08 22.54 1.42
N VAL A 450 10.40 21.55 0.82
CA VAL A 450 10.28 20.23 1.44
C VAL A 450 11.54 19.42 1.13
N GLU A 451 12.32 19.11 2.15
CA GLU A 451 13.53 18.31 2.01
C GLU A 451 13.24 16.89 1.53
N LEU A 452 14.04 16.42 0.57
CA LEU A 452 13.95 15.07 0.04
C LEU A 452 14.49 14.08 1.06
N SER A 453 13.67 13.14 1.47
CA SER A 453 14.09 12.02 2.33
C SER A 453 14.49 10.80 1.50
N ARG A 454 15.13 9.83 2.13
CA ARG A 454 15.42 8.53 1.52
C ARG A 454 14.18 7.88 0.91
N ASP A 455 13.02 7.98 1.58
CA ASP A 455 11.77 7.39 1.08
C ASP A 455 11.22 8.15 -0.14
N THR A 456 11.44 9.47 -0.20
CA THR A 456 11.10 10.27 -1.38
C THR A 456 11.96 9.88 -2.58
N TYR A 457 13.27 9.71 -2.41
CA TYR A 457 14.16 9.20 -3.46
C TYR A 457 13.74 7.81 -3.94
N ASN A 458 13.41 6.89 -3.02
CA ASN A 458 12.91 5.56 -3.38
C ASN A 458 11.61 5.63 -4.19
N THR A 459 10.70 6.55 -3.83
CA THR A 459 9.45 6.78 -4.56
C THR A 459 9.71 7.34 -5.96
N LEU A 460 10.65 8.28 -6.10
CA LEU A 460 11.07 8.85 -7.37
C LEU A 460 11.71 7.80 -8.30
N ILE A 461 12.65 7.01 -7.79
CA ILE A 461 13.27 5.91 -8.54
C ILE A 461 12.20 4.95 -9.05
N ALA A 462 11.26 4.55 -8.18
CA ALA A 462 10.16 3.68 -8.56
C ALA A 462 9.17 4.34 -9.54
N ALA A 463 8.92 5.64 -9.43
CA ALA A 463 8.03 6.40 -10.33
C ALA A 463 8.62 6.51 -11.73
N TYR A 464 9.85 7.02 -11.85
CA TYR A 464 10.56 7.09 -13.14
C TYR A 464 10.74 5.71 -13.77
N GLY A 465 11.01 4.67 -12.97
CA GLY A 465 11.08 3.30 -13.47
C GLY A 465 9.75 2.79 -14.03
N ARG A 466 8.62 3.20 -13.46
CA ARG A 466 7.29 2.89 -13.99
C ARG A 466 6.97 3.66 -15.27
N CYS A 467 7.45 4.89 -15.40
CA CYS A 467 7.38 5.67 -16.63
C CYS A 467 8.27 5.10 -17.76
N GLY A 468 9.20 4.20 -17.46
CA GLY A 468 10.14 3.65 -18.44
C GLY A 468 11.46 4.45 -18.54
N SER A 469 11.60 5.52 -17.78
CA SER A 469 12.76 6.40 -17.78
C SER A 469 13.87 5.88 -16.87
N ARG A 470 14.74 5.06 -17.43
CA ARG A 470 15.92 4.52 -16.74
C ARG A 470 16.88 5.63 -16.32
N THR A 471 17.16 6.57 -17.23
CA THR A 471 18.11 7.66 -17.02
C THR A 471 17.75 8.50 -15.80
N ASN A 472 16.49 8.92 -15.68
CA ASN A 472 16.00 9.69 -14.55
C ASN A 472 15.95 8.88 -13.25
N ALA A 473 15.62 7.58 -13.32
CA ALA A 473 15.67 6.71 -12.14
C ALA A 473 17.10 6.59 -11.58
N PHE A 474 18.10 6.38 -12.43
CA PHE A 474 19.51 6.33 -12.01
C PHE A 474 20.06 7.70 -11.60
N LYS A 475 19.59 8.81 -12.23
CA LYS A 475 19.91 10.16 -11.79
C LYS A 475 19.47 10.38 -10.34
N MET A 476 18.24 10.00 -9.99
CA MET A 476 17.72 10.10 -8.61
C MET A 476 18.51 9.24 -7.63
N TYR A 477 18.95 8.05 -8.04
CA TYR A 477 19.84 7.22 -7.22
C TYR A 477 21.19 7.88 -6.95
N ASN A 478 21.79 8.50 -7.98
CA ASN A 478 23.07 9.21 -7.83
C ASN A 478 22.91 10.47 -6.97
N GLU A 479 21.83 11.25 -7.16
CA GLU A 479 21.51 12.40 -6.30
C GLU A 479 21.30 11.98 -4.84
N MET A 480 20.61 10.87 -4.59
CA MET A 480 20.43 10.31 -3.25
C MET A 480 21.78 10.00 -2.57
N THR A 481 22.70 9.37 -3.30
CA THR A 481 24.01 9.01 -2.76
C THR A 481 24.91 10.24 -2.56
N SER A 482 24.87 11.24 -3.45
CA SER A 482 25.59 12.50 -3.32
C SER A 482 25.05 13.36 -2.18
N ALA A 483 23.76 13.28 -1.86
CA ALA A 483 23.13 13.90 -0.71
C ALA A 483 23.43 13.20 0.63
N GLY A 484 24.30 12.16 0.65
CA GLY A 484 24.72 11.47 1.85
C GLY A 484 23.76 10.36 2.33
N PHE A 485 22.67 10.09 1.62
CA PHE A 485 21.76 9.00 2.01
C PHE A 485 22.31 7.63 1.58
N THR A 486 22.42 6.73 2.54
CA THR A 486 22.82 5.34 2.26
C THR A 486 21.68 4.57 1.60
N PRO A 487 21.90 3.95 0.42
CA PRO A 487 20.92 3.07 -0.21
C PRO A 487 20.55 1.90 0.72
N CYS A 488 19.26 1.59 0.81
CA CYS A 488 18.74 0.47 1.58
C CYS A 488 18.21 -0.64 0.66
N LEU A 489 17.75 -1.73 1.23
CA LEU A 489 17.16 -2.86 0.49
C LEU A 489 16.04 -2.39 -0.47
N THR A 490 15.18 -1.45 -0.01
CA THR A 490 14.11 -0.90 -0.83
C THR A 490 14.63 -0.12 -2.04
N THR A 491 15.73 0.63 -1.88
CA THR A 491 16.39 1.36 -2.98
C THR A 491 16.89 0.39 -4.06
N TYR A 492 17.60 -0.66 -3.65
CA TYR A 492 18.10 -1.67 -4.58
C TYR A 492 16.96 -2.41 -5.29
N ASN A 493 15.90 -2.78 -4.57
CA ASN A 493 14.72 -3.41 -5.17
C ASN A 493 13.99 -2.47 -6.14
N ALA A 494 13.93 -1.16 -5.87
CA ALA A 494 13.37 -0.19 -6.80
C ALA A 494 14.18 -0.14 -8.11
N LEU A 495 15.52 -0.12 -8.04
CA LEU A 495 16.40 -0.17 -9.21
C LEU A 495 16.26 -1.49 -9.98
N LEU A 496 16.24 -2.62 -9.29
CA LEU A 496 16.02 -3.94 -9.91
C LEU A 496 14.66 -3.99 -10.63
N ASN A 497 13.62 -3.38 -10.07
CA ASN A 497 12.31 -3.30 -10.73
C ASN A 497 12.36 -2.47 -12.02
N VAL A 498 13.12 -1.37 -12.05
CA VAL A 498 13.36 -0.59 -13.29
C VAL A 498 13.99 -1.46 -14.36
N LEU A 499 15.06 -2.18 -14.01
CA LEU A 499 15.83 -3.03 -14.93
C LEU A 499 15.04 -4.26 -15.39
N SER A 500 14.23 -4.87 -14.52
CA SER A 500 13.39 -6.03 -14.87
C SER A 500 12.35 -5.69 -15.95
N ARG A 501 11.87 -4.44 -15.99
CA ARG A 501 10.98 -3.97 -17.04
C ARG A 501 11.64 -3.83 -18.41
N GLN A 502 12.95 -3.58 -18.44
CA GLN A 502 13.72 -3.43 -19.67
C GLN A 502 14.43 -4.73 -20.09
N GLY A 503 14.66 -5.65 -19.15
CA GLY A 503 15.40 -6.90 -19.38
C GLY A 503 16.91 -6.73 -19.34
N ASP A 504 17.42 -5.61 -18.79
CA ASP A 504 18.87 -5.38 -18.65
C ASP A 504 19.44 -6.17 -17.46
N TRP A 505 19.69 -7.43 -17.71
CA TRP A 505 20.18 -8.37 -16.72
C TRP A 505 21.64 -8.09 -16.28
N SER A 506 22.48 -7.52 -17.15
CA SER A 506 23.89 -7.25 -16.84
C SER A 506 24.03 -6.20 -15.74
N THR A 507 23.30 -5.08 -15.88
CA THR A 507 23.24 -4.05 -14.86
C THR A 507 22.55 -4.55 -13.58
N ALA A 508 21.48 -5.38 -13.70
CA ALA A 508 20.79 -5.95 -12.55
C ALA A 508 21.72 -6.85 -11.72
N GLN A 509 22.54 -7.67 -12.37
CA GLN A 509 23.55 -8.50 -11.70
C GLN A 509 24.61 -7.65 -10.98
N SER A 510 25.10 -6.56 -11.60
CA SER A 510 26.01 -5.62 -10.97
C SER A 510 25.40 -4.97 -9.71
N ILE A 511 24.10 -4.62 -9.75
CA ILE A 511 23.40 -4.05 -8.60
C ILE A 511 23.29 -5.06 -7.45
N VAL A 512 22.96 -6.32 -7.74
CA VAL A 512 22.90 -7.37 -6.72
C VAL A 512 24.29 -7.62 -6.13
N SER A 513 25.35 -7.57 -6.94
CA SER A 513 26.73 -7.67 -6.45
C SER A 513 27.09 -6.49 -5.53
N LYS A 514 26.74 -5.25 -5.92
CA LYS A 514 26.91 -4.06 -5.07
C LYS A 514 26.11 -4.14 -3.76
N MET A 515 24.92 -4.71 -3.81
CA MET A 515 24.08 -4.94 -2.64
C MET A 515 24.75 -5.91 -1.66
N ARG A 516 25.30 -7.04 -2.18
CA ARG A 516 26.04 -8.02 -1.37
C ARG A 516 27.32 -7.42 -0.75
N THR A 517 28.09 -6.64 -1.51
CA THR A 517 29.31 -5.97 -1.01
C THR A 517 29.04 -4.92 0.06
N LYS A 518 27.86 -4.32 0.05
CA LYS A 518 27.38 -3.38 1.10
C LYS A 518 26.77 -4.08 2.32
N GLY A 519 26.82 -5.43 2.39
CA GLY A 519 26.33 -6.22 3.50
C GLY A 519 24.82 -6.51 3.49
N PHE A 520 24.11 -6.10 2.43
CA PHE A 520 22.67 -6.41 2.32
C PHE A 520 22.48 -7.78 1.68
N LYS A 521 21.78 -8.67 2.36
CA LYS A 521 21.38 -9.95 1.77
C LYS A 521 20.17 -9.73 0.86
N PRO A 522 20.21 -10.21 -0.42
CA PRO A 522 19.03 -10.19 -1.29
C PRO A 522 17.88 -10.96 -0.65
N ASN A 523 16.68 -10.37 -0.68
CA ASN A 523 15.47 -11.01 -0.23
C ASN A 523 14.70 -11.65 -1.40
N ASP A 524 13.57 -12.30 -1.10
CA ASP A 524 12.71 -12.95 -2.08
C ASP A 524 12.30 -12.01 -3.23
N GLN A 525 12.03 -10.75 -2.92
CA GLN A 525 11.69 -9.73 -3.91
C GLN A 525 12.89 -9.42 -4.83
N SER A 526 14.10 -9.32 -4.26
CA SER A 526 15.33 -9.09 -5.06
C SER A 526 15.57 -10.23 -6.05
N TYR A 527 15.45 -11.49 -5.60
CA TYR A 527 15.60 -12.67 -6.46
C TYR A 527 14.49 -12.76 -7.51
N SER A 528 13.25 -12.45 -7.12
CA SER A 528 12.11 -12.42 -8.06
C SER A 528 12.32 -11.39 -9.17
N LEU A 529 12.77 -10.19 -8.84
CA LEU A 529 13.06 -9.14 -9.84
C LEU A 529 14.24 -9.51 -10.74
N LEU A 530 15.28 -10.12 -10.18
CA LEU A 530 16.44 -10.58 -10.94
C LEU A 530 16.06 -11.70 -11.92
N LEU A 531 15.27 -12.69 -11.49
CA LEU A 531 14.72 -13.75 -12.34
C LEU A 531 13.84 -13.18 -13.45
N GLN A 532 12.98 -12.20 -13.16
CA GLN A 532 12.18 -11.52 -14.18
C GLN A 532 13.07 -10.81 -15.21
N CYS A 533 14.17 -10.21 -14.75
CA CYS A 533 15.15 -9.54 -15.60
C CYS A 533 15.85 -10.54 -16.53
N TYR A 534 16.34 -11.66 -16.00
CA TYR A 534 16.95 -12.73 -16.77
C TYR A 534 15.97 -13.33 -17.79
N ALA A 535 14.73 -13.59 -17.37
CA ALA A 535 13.69 -14.14 -18.24
C ALA A 535 13.34 -13.21 -19.40
N LYS A 536 13.29 -11.91 -19.18
CA LYS A 536 13.00 -10.92 -20.22
C LYS A 536 14.20 -10.67 -21.14
N GLY A 537 15.40 -10.67 -20.57
CA GLY A 537 16.66 -10.53 -21.32
C GLY A 537 17.18 -11.82 -21.96
N GLY A 538 16.47 -12.95 -21.80
CA GLY A 538 16.85 -14.25 -22.40
C GLY A 538 18.10 -14.87 -21.79
N ASN A 539 18.53 -14.44 -20.60
CA ASN A 539 19.74 -14.98 -19.96
C ASN A 539 19.43 -16.27 -19.18
N ILE A 540 19.53 -17.40 -19.89
CA ILE A 540 19.28 -18.73 -19.34
C ILE A 540 20.34 -19.08 -18.26
N ALA A 541 21.60 -18.74 -18.51
CA ALA A 541 22.70 -19.04 -17.57
C ALA A 541 22.49 -18.36 -16.19
N GLY A 542 21.93 -17.15 -16.18
CA GLY A 542 21.56 -16.46 -14.96
C GLY A 542 20.44 -17.16 -14.18
N ILE A 543 19.44 -17.72 -14.89
CA ILE A 543 18.38 -18.51 -14.27
C ILE A 543 18.97 -19.79 -13.67
N ASP A 544 19.84 -20.51 -14.41
CA ASP A 544 20.51 -21.72 -13.94
C ASP A 544 21.38 -21.46 -12.69
N ALA A 545 22.02 -20.31 -12.62
CA ALA A 545 22.82 -19.91 -11.45
C ALA A 545 21.93 -19.77 -10.20
N ILE A 546 20.78 -19.10 -10.33
CA ILE A 546 19.83 -18.95 -9.21
C ILE A 546 19.19 -20.30 -8.86
N GLU A 547 18.86 -21.14 -9.85
CA GLU A 547 18.37 -22.50 -9.60
C GLU A 547 19.37 -23.32 -8.77
N LYS A 548 20.66 -23.23 -9.07
CA LYS A 548 21.71 -23.87 -8.28
C LYS A 548 21.81 -23.31 -6.86
N GLU A 549 21.69 -21.99 -6.67
CA GLU A 549 21.68 -21.37 -5.34
C GLU A 549 20.47 -21.85 -4.52
N VAL A 550 19.29 -21.95 -5.14
CA VAL A 550 18.03 -22.36 -4.49
C VAL A 550 18.03 -23.86 -4.15
N TYR A 551 18.36 -24.72 -5.10
CA TYR A 551 18.37 -26.17 -4.89
C TYR A 551 19.60 -26.65 -4.10
N GLY A 552 20.71 -25.91 -4.14
CA GLY A 552 21.90 -26.12 -3.33
C GLY A 552 21.77 -25.67 -1.87
N GLY A 553 20.62 -25.08 -1.47
CA GLY A 553 20.34 -24.70 -0.08
C GLY A 553 20.98 -23.39 0.39
N THR A 554 21.67 -22.65 -0.50
CA THR A 554 22.26 -21.34 -0.17
C THR A 554 21.21 -20.24 -0.10
N VAL A 555 20.10 -20.40 -0.83
CA VAL A 555 18.93 -19.52 -0.81
C VAL A 555 17.71 -20.34 -0.41
N PHE A 556 16.95 -19.85 0.58
CA PHE A 556 15.73 -20.53 1.01
C PHE A 556 14.69 -20.51 -0.13
N PRO A 557 14.16 -21.66 -0.57
CA PRO A 557 13.21 -21.77 -1.66
C PRO A 557 11.80 -21.34 -1.19
N SER A 558 11.61 -20.04 -1.04
CA SER A 558 10.31 -19.47 -0.68
C SER A 558 9.31 -19.62 -1.82
N TRP A 559 8.01 -19.56 -1.47
CA TRP A 559 6.91 -19.55 -2.44
C TRP A 559 7.12 -18.53 -3.57
N VAL A 560 7.56 -17.30 -3.24
CA VAL A 560 7.75 -16.21 -4.19
C VAL A 560 8.84 -16.54 -5.21
N ILE A 561 9.97 -17.11 -4.76
CA ILE A 561 11.09 -17.49 -5.61
C ILE A 561 10.70 -18.64 -6.52
N LEU A 562 10.11 -19.71 -5.96
CA LEU A 562 9.71 -20.90 -6.75
C LEU A 562 8.65 -20.56 -7.79
N ARG A 563 7.64 -19.78 -7.42
CA ARG A 563 6.63 -19.27 -8.35
C ARG A 563 7.26 -18.46 -9.49
N THR A 564 8.21 -17.60 -9.16
CA THR A 564 8.88 -16.77 -10.17
C THR A 564 9.81 -17.61 -11.06
N LEU A 565 10.44 -18.67 -10.54
CA LEU A 565 11.23 -19.63 -11.33
C LEU A 565 10.37 -20.35 -12.35
N VAL A 566 9.15 -20.80 -11.97
CA VAL A 566 8.21 -21.40 -12.94
C VAL A 566 7.90 -20.41 -14.06
N ILE A 567 7.57 -19.15 -13.73
CA ILE A 567 7.23 -18.11 -14.71
C ILE A 567 8.45 -17.77 -15.60
N ALA A 568 9.66 -17.69 -15.01
CA ALA A 568 10.89 -17.40 -15.74
C ALA A 568 11.23 -18.51 -16.76
N ASN A 569 11.17 -19.77 -16.32
CA ASN A 569 11.38 -20.92 -17.19
C ASN A 569 10.30 -21.02 -18.28
N PHE A 570 9.05 -20.68 -17.96
CA PHE A 570 7.96 -20.60 -18.94
C PHE A 570 8.28 -19.58 -20.06
N LYS A 571 8.70 -18.37 -19.69
CA LYS A 571 9.09 -17.33 -20.67
C LYS A 571 10.27 -17.75 -21.53
N CYS A 572 11.23 -18.47 -20.97
CA CYS A 572 12.39 -18.99 -21.66
C CYS A 572 12.13 -20.35 -22.37
N ARG A 573 10.92 -20.86 -22.36
CA ARG A 573 10.48 -22.13 -22.99
C ARG A 573 11.26 -23.37 -22.50
N ARG A 574 11.61 -23.41 -21.21
CA ARG A 574 12.42 -24.50 -20.60
C ARG A 574 11.50 -25.46 -19.83
N VAL A 575 11.07 -26.54 -20.47
CA VAL A 575 10.17 -27.55 -19.87
C VAL A 575 10.78 -28.17 -18.60
N GLY A 576 12.03 -28.64 -18.66
CA GLY A 576 12.69 -29.28 -17.51
C GLY A 576 12.87 -28.36 -16.31
N GLY A 577 13.10 -27.06 -16.54
CA GLY A 577 13.18 -26.07 -15.45
C GLY A 577 11.83 -25.84 -14.76
N ILE A 578 10.74 -25.82 -15.53
CA ILE A 578 9.36 -25.71 -14.98
C ILE A 578 9.05 -26.94 -14.13
N GLU A 579 9.32 -28.15 -14.65
CA GLU A 579 9.03 -29.40 -13.94
C GLU A 579 9.79 -29.49 -12.61
N LYS A 580 11.09 -29.17 -12.62
CA LYS A 580 11.91 -29.12 -11.38
C LYS A 580 11.35 -28.14 -10.36
N ALA A 581 11.04 -26.92 -10.78
CA ALA A 581 10.49 -25.89 -9.89
C ALA A 581 9.12 -26.31 -9.32
N PHE A 582 8.28 -26.95 -10.12
CA PHE A 582 6.98 -27.45 -9.68
C PHE A 582 7.10 -28.63 -8.71
N GLN A 583 8.04 -29.54 -8.94
CA GLN A 583 8.33 -30.63 -8.01
C GLN A 583 8.77 -30.10 -6.64
N GLU A 584 9.62 -29.06 -6.63
CA GLU A 584 10.06 -28.42 -5.39
C GLU A 584 8.91 -27.70 -4.68
N VAL A 585 7.99 -27.06 -5.41
CA VAL A 585 6.77 -26.47 -4.84
C VAL A 585 5.95 -27.51 -4.09
N LYS A 586 5.76 -28.70 -4.70
CA LYS A 586 5.05 -29.84 -4.05
C LYS A 586 5.82 -30.42 -2.88
N ALA A 587 7.14 -30.64 -3.03
CA ALA A 587 7.99 -31.21 -1.99
C ALA A 587 8.03 -30.37 -0.71
N ARG A 588 7.87 -29.05 -0.85
CA ARG A 588 7.80 -28.09 0.28
C ARG A 588 6.41 -27.93 0.86
N GLY A 589 5.41 -28.60 0.33
CA GLY A 589 4.02 -28.49 0.80
C GLY A 589 3.32 -27.17 0.42
N TYR A 590 3.85 -26.40 -0.53
CA TYR A 590 3.16 -25.21 -1.04
C TYR A 590 2.01 -25.62 -1.96
N ASN A 591 0.88 -24.91 -1.84
CA ASN A 591 -0.25 -25.10 -2.76
C ASN A 591 -0.02 -24.28 -4.03
N PRO A 592 0.12 -24.92 -5.22
CA PRO A 592 0.28 -24.21 -6.49
C PRO A 592 -0.95 -23.34 -6.79
N ASP A 593 -0.72 -22.12 -7.29
CA ASP A 593 -1.77 -21.24 -7.78
C ASP A 593 -2.12 -21.50 -9.26
N LEU A 594 -3.25 -20.95 -9.75
CA LEU A 594 -3.65 -21.08 -11.15
C LEU A 594 -2.60 -20.56 -12.14
N VAL A 595 -1.74 -19.59 -11.73
CA VAL A 595 -0.69 -19.04 -12.59
C VAL A 595 0.38 -20.10 -12.89
N ILE A 596 0.76 -20.89 -11.87
CA ILE A 596 1.69 -22.01 -12.05
C ILE A 596 1.07 -23.07 -12.95
N PHE A 597 -0.16 -23.51 -12.64
CA PHE A 597 -0.85 -24.53 -13.43
C PHE A 597 -1.03 -24.09 -14.89
N ASN A 598 -1.49 -22.86 -15.12
CA ASN A 598 -1.69 -22.33 -16.50
C ASN A 598 -0.36 -22.20 -17.27
N SER A 599 0.73 -21.86 -16.57
CA SER A 599 2.07 -21.82 -17.19
C SER A 599 2.53 -23.22 -17.62
N MET A 600 2.30 -24.23 -16.78
CA MET A 600 2.61 -25.63 -17.10
C MET A 600 1.72 -26.16 -18.24
N LEU A 601 0.41 -25.95 -18.13
CA LEU A 601 -0.56 -26.38 -19.13
C LEU A 601 -0.24 -25.81 -20.52
N SER A 602 0.00 -24.47 -20.57
CA SER A 602 0.37 -23.81 -21.83
C SER A 602 1.72 -24.29 -22.39
N MET A 603 2.68 -24.63 -21.51
CA MET A 603 3.95 -25.17 -21.96
C MET A 603 3.80 -26.58 -22.53
N TYR A 604 3.07 -27.47 -21.84
CA TYR A 604 2.82 -28.83 -22.32
C TYR A 604 2.01 -28.83 -23.61
N ALA A 605 0.98 -27.97 -23.70
CA ALA A 605 0.19 -27.78 -24.92
C ALA A 605 1.04 -27.35 -26.13
N LYS A 606 2.02 -26.44 -25.92
CA LYS A 606 2.93 -25.98 -26.98
C LYS A 606 3.95 -27.03 -27.43
N ASN A 607 4.32 -27.95 -26.52
CA ASN A 607 5.30 -29.00 -26.80
C ASN A 607 4.66 -30.37 -27.14
N GLY A 608 3.35 -30.45 -27.28
CA GLY A 608 2.65 -31.69 -27.64
C GLY A 608 2.64 -32.74 -26.53
N MET A 609 2.84 -32.35 -25.26
CA MET A 609 2.90 -33.29 -24.12
C MET A 609 1.52 -33.43 -23.47
N TYR A 610 0.57 -34.00 -24.21
CA TYR A 610 -0.84 -33.98 -23.87
C TYR A 610 -1.21 -34.76 -22.62
N SER A 611 -0.59 -35.93 -22.38
CA SER A 611 -0.83 -36.71 -21.15
C SER A 611 -0.47 -35.92 -19.88
N LYS A 612 0.63 -35.18 -19.91
CA LYS A 612 1.00 -34.31 -18.78
C LYS A 612 0.06 -33.10 -18.62
N ALA A 613 -0.49 -32.60 -19.70
CA ALA A 613 -1.47 -31.50 -19.65
C ALA A 613 -2.79 -31.95 -19.00
N THR A 614 -3.26 -33.17 -19.29
CA THR A 614 -4.43 -33.75 -18.62
C THR A 614 -4.20 -34.03 -17.14
N GLU A 615 -3.01 -34.49 -16.74
CA GLU A 615 -2.63 -34.65 -15.34
C GLU A 615 -2.66 -33.32 -14.56
N ILE A 616 -2.24 -32.22 -15.21
CA ILE A 616 -2.32 -30.88 -14.60
C ILE A 616 -3.78 -30.46 -14.40
N LEU A 617 -4.66 -30.73 -15.36
CA LEU A 617 -6.08 -30.42 -15.23
C LEU A 617 -6.70 -31.15 -14.05
N ASP A 618 -6.39 -32.43 -13.88
CA ASP A 618 -6.86 -33.22 -12.75
C ASP A 618 -6.27 -32.71 -11.42
N SER A 619 -5.01 -32.24 -11.44
CA SER A 619 -4.40 -31.59 -10.26
C SER A 619 -5.10 -30.28 -9.89
N ILE A 620 -5.56 -29.48 -10.86
CA ILE A 620 -6.35 -28.26 -10.62
C ILE A 620 -7.68 -28.62 -9.92
N LYS A 621 -8.40 -29.64 -10.44
CA LYS A 621 -9.65 -30.10 -9.85
C LYS A 621 -9.47 -30.64 -8.43
N GLN A 622 -8.43 -31.44 -8.19
CA GLN A 622 -8.10 -31.98 -6.86
C GLN A 622 -7.73 -30.91 -5.85
N SER A 623 -7.10 -29.80 -6.31
CA SER A 623 -6.76 -28.66 -5.46
C SER A 623 -7.95 -27.77 -5.09
N GLY A 624 -9.17 -28.07 -5.55
CA GLY A 624 -10.38 -27.28 -5.30
C GLY A 624 -10.38 -25.91 -5.99
N LEU A 625 -9.45 -25.68 -6.92
CA LEU A 625 -9.38 -24.45 -7.71
C LEU A 625 -10.35 -24.53 -8.88
N SER A 626 -11.11 -23.47 -9.12
CA SER A 626 -11.94 -23.36 -10.33
C SER A 626 -11.07 -22.89 -11.50
N PRO A 627 -11.08 -23.61 -12.66
CA PRO A 627 -10.38 -23.17 -13.86
C PRO A 627 -10.86 -21.78 -14.32
N ASP A 628 -9.92 -20.94 -14.73
CA ASP A 628 -10.21 -19.62 -15.29
C ASP A 628 -10.25 -19.65 -16.83
N LEU A 629 -10.57 -18.51 -17.44
CA LEU A 629 -10.63 -18.37 -18.90
C LEU A 629 -9.30 -18.77 -19.57
N ILE A 630 -8.16 -18.48 -18.94
CA ILE A 630 -6.84 -18.82 -19.47
C ILE A 630 -6.63 -20.35 -19.49
N THR A 631 -7.08 -21.03 -18.43
CA THR A 631 -7.06 -22.51 -18.35
C THR A 631 -7.85 -23.13 -19.48
N TYR A 632 -9.10 -22.69 -19.68
CA TYR A 632 -9.97 -23.19 -20.72
C TYR A 632 -9.41 -22.90 -22.13
N ASN A 633 -8.93 -21.68 -22.39
CA ASN A 633 -8.32 -21.32 -23.66
C ASN A 633 -7.05 -22.14 -23.97
N SER A 634 -6.22 -22.43 -22.95
CA SER A 634 -5.04 -23.27 -23.10
C SER A 634 -5.37 -24.74 -23.43
N LEU A 635 -6.45 -25.27 -22.83
CA LEU A 635 -6.97 -26.61 -23.14
C LEU A 635 -7.53 -26.68 -24.54
N MET A 636 -8.35 -25.71 -24.94
CA MET A 636 -8.90 -25.65 -26.32
C MET A 636 -7.77 -25.53 -27.36
N ASP A 637 -6.73 -24.71 -27.11
CA ASP A 637 -5.57 -24.62 -28.01
C ASP A 637 -4.80 -25.95 -28.09
N MET A 638 -4.69 -26.66 -26.99
CA MET A 638 -4.09 -27.99 -26.96
C MET A 638 -4.85 -28.97 -27.86
N TYR A 639 -6.18 -29.14 -27.65
CA TYR A 639 -6.99 -30.05 -28.41
C TYR A 639 -7.09 -29.66 -29.91
N ALA A 640 -7.16 -28.37 -30.20
CA ALA A 640 -7.13 -27.85 -31.57
C ALA A 640 -5.80 -28.15 -32.31
N LYS A 641 -4.68 -28.26 -31.59
CA LYS A 641 -3.38 -28.66 -32.15
C LYS A 641 -3.22 -30.18 -32.34
N CYS A 642 -3.91 -30.96 -31.49
CA CYS A 642 -3.91 -32.43 -31.61
C CYS A 642 -4.81 -32.96 -32.70
N SER A 643 -5.46 -32.10 -33.46
CA SER A 643 -6.52 -32.51 -34.40
C SER A 643 -7.74 -33.16 -33.71
N GLU A 644 -8.02 -32.75 -32.46
CA GLU A 644 -9.17 -33.18 -31.67
C GLU A 644 -10.14 -32.02 -31.45
N SER A 645 -10.58 -31.37 -32.53
CA SER A 645 -11.37 -30.13 -32.45
C SER A 645 -12.75 -30.34 -31.82
N TRP A 646 -13.28 -31.54 -31.84
CA TRP A 646 -14.51 -31.89 -31.12
C TRP A 646 -14.34 -31.85 -29.60
N GLU A 647 -13.18 -32.26 -29.09
CA GLU A 647 -12.88 -32.11 -27.67
C GLU A 647 -12.67 -30.63 -27.27
N ALA A 648 -12.06 -29.83 -28.17
CA ALA A 648 -11.97 -28.39 -27.97
C ALA A 648 -13.36 -27.72 -27.89
N GLU A 649 -14.33 -28.17 -28.73
CA GLU A 649 -15.72 -27.71 -28.65
C GLU A 649 -16.40 -28.12 -27.34
N LYS A 650 -16.19 -29.36 -26.87
CA LYS A 650 -16.71 -29.79 -25.55
C LYS A 650 -16.22 -28.87 -24.42
N ILE A 651 -14.95 -28.50 -24.48
CA ILE A 651 -14.37 -27.55 -23.52
C ILE A 651 -15.02 -26.15 -23.62
N LEU A 652 -15.32 -25.68 -24.85
CA LEU A 652 -16.05 -24.42 -25.05
C LEU A 652 -17.47 -24.50 -24.44
N ASN A 653 -18.16 -25.63 -24.61
CA ASN A 653 -19.48 -25.85 -24.03
C ASN A 653 -19.42 -25.95 -22.47
N GLN A 654 -18.37 -26.56 -21.91
CA GLN A 654 -18.11 -26.53 -20.46
C GLN A 654 -17.88 -25.13 -19.97
N LEU A 655 -17.11 -24.32 -20.71
CA LEU A 655 -16.87 -22.92 -20.37
C LEU A 655 -18.18 -22.12 -20.34
N LYS A 656 -19.08 -22.32 -21.33
CA LYS A 656 -20.40 -21.69 -21.37
C LYS A 656 -21.31 -22.09 -20.21
N SER A 657 -21.22 -23.34 -19.76
CA SER A 657 -21.99 -23.84 -18.60
C SER A 657 -21.39 -23.37 -17.25
N SER A 658 -20.17 -22.90 -17.24
CA SER A 658 -19.51 -22.33 -16.06
C SER A 658 -19.92 -20.85 -15.86
N GLN A 659 -19.53 -20.27 -14.70
CA GLN A 659 -19.76 -18.83 -14.44
C GLN A 659 -18.83 -17.92 -15.26
N VAL A 660 -17.89 -18.48 -16.02
CA VAL A 660 -16.89 -17.75 -16.82
C VAL A 660 -17.39 -17.59 -18.24
N LYS A 661 -17.52 -16.35 -18.72
CA LYS A 661 -17.97 -16.09 -20.11
C LYS A 661 -16.83 -16.34 -21.10
N PRO A 662 -17.08 -17.07 -22.22
CA PRO A 662 -16.13 -17.19 -23.32
C PRO A 662 -15.72 -15.81 -23.87
N ASP A 663 -14.54 -15.70 -24.42
CA ASP A 663 -14.05 -14.52 -25.14
C ASP A 663 -13.84 -14.82 -26.64
N VAL A 664 -13.46 -13.79 -27.41
CA VAL A 664 -13.17 -13.92 -28.85
C VAL A 664 -12.05 -14.95 -29.10
N VAL A 665 -11.09 -15.08 -28.17
CA VAL A 665 -9.99 -16.04 -28.27
C VAL A 665 -10.50 -17.46 -28.15
N SER A 666 -11.45 -17.71 -27.24
CA SER A 666 -12.08 -19.02 -27.05
C SER A 666 -12.69 -19.54 -28.36
N TYR A 667 -13.52 -18.73 -29.02
CA TYR A 667 -14.14 -19.08 -30.28
C TYR A 667 -13.13 -19.24 -31.41
N ASN A 668 -12.21 -18.30 -31.56
CA ASN A 668 -11.18 -18.35 -32.59
C ASN A 668 -10.29 -19.60 -32.49
N THR A 669 -10.02 -20.07 -31.28
CA THR A 669 -9.24 -21.29 -31.06
C THR A 669 -9.95 -22.52 -31.59
N VAL A 670 -11.25 -22.66 -31.33
CA VAL A 670 -12.05 -23.78 -31.82
C VAL A 670 -12.23 -23.67 -33.33
N ILE A 671 -12.56 -22.50 -33.88
CA ILE A 671 -12.66 -22.26 -35.32
C ILE A 671 -11.34 -22.63 -36.02
N ASN A 672 -10.20 -22.23 -35.48
CA ASN A 672 -8.87 -22.56 -36.02
C ASN A 672 -8.60 -24.09 -36.01
N GLY A 673 -9.07 -24.79 -34.97
CA GLY A 673 -8.96 -26.23 -34.88
C GLY A 673 -9.75 -26.92 -36.03
N PHE A 674 -11.00 -26.56 -36.22
CA PHE A 674 -11.85 -27.10 -37.30
C PHE A 674 -11.32 -26.73 -38.69
N CYS A 675 -10.84 -25.51 -38.92
CA CYS A 675 -10.20 -25.08 -40.15
C CYS A 675 -8.96 -25.93 -40.50
N LYS A 676 -8.13 -26.24 -39.53
CA LYS A 676 -6.93 -27.09 -39.73
C LYS A 676 -7.25 -28.53 -40.06
N GLN A 677 -8.39 -29.03 -39.60
CA GLN A 677 -8.90 -30.38 -39.96
C GLN A 677 -9.69 -30.41 -41.27
N GLY A 678 -9.87 -29.28 -41.92
CA GLY A 678 -10.70 -29.18 -43.12
C GLY A 678 -12.19 -29.23 -42.88
N LEU A 679 -12.62 -29.14 -41.61
CA LEU A 679 -14.06 -29.20 -41.24
C LEU A 679 -14.68 -27.79 -41.27
N ILE A 680 -14.72 -27.17 -42.45
CA ILE A 680 -15.12 -25.77 -42.62
C ILE A 680 -16.59 -25.53 -42.23
N ARG A 681 -17.47 -26.48 -42.48
CA ARG A 681 -18.90 -26.35 -42.09
C ARG A 681 -19.07 -26.20 -40.59
N GLU A 682 -18.28 -26.93 -39.81
CA GLU A 682 -18.26 -26.82 -38.35
C GLU A 682 -17.65 -25.49 -37.89
N ALA A 683 -16.58 -25.04 -38.57
CA ALA A 683 -15.99 -23.70 -38.27
C ALA A 683 -17.03 -22.58 -38.53
N GLN A 684 -17.83 -22.66 -39.58
CA GLN A 684 -18.95 -21.73 -39.88
C GLN A 684 -20.07 -21.81 -38.83
N ARG A 685 -20.39 -23.01 -38.35
CA ARG A 685 -21.35 -23.20 -37.27
C ARG A 685 -20.89 -22.51 -35.98
N ILE A 686 -19.65 -22.70 -35.59
CA ILE A 686 -19.07 -22.04 -34.39
C ILE A 686 -19.00 -20.51 -34.56
N LEU A 687 -18.73 -20.02 -35.80
CA LEU A 687 -18.81 -18.58 -36.09
C LEU A 687 -20.23 -18.03 -35.90
N SER A 688 -21.26 -18.77 -36.41
CA SER A 688 -22.65 -18.38 -36.22
C SER A 688 -23.08 -18.37 -34.77
N GLU A 689 -22.60 -19.34 -33.98
CA GLU A 689 -22.81 -19.43 -32.56
C GLU A 689 -22.13 -18.26 -31.80
N MET A 690 -20.88 -17.89 -32.17
CA MET A 690 -20.19 -16.72 -31.67
C MET A 690 -21.01 -15.42 -31.82
N ILE A 691 -21.59 -15.24 -33.01
CA ILE A 691 -22.45 -14.09 -33.32
C ILE A 691 -23.76 -14.12 -32.50
N ALA A 692 -24.38 -15.31 -32.36
CA ALA A 692 -25.59 -15.51 -31.57
C ALA A 692 -25.39 -15.20 -30.09
N ASP A 693 -24.19 -15.50 -29.54
CA ASP A 693 -23.79 -15.18 -28.19
C ASP A 693 -23.41 -13.68 -28.00
N GLY A 694 -23.60 -12.86 -29.03
CA GLY A 694 -23.38 -11.40 -29.01
C GLY A 694 -21.93 -10.98 -29.17
N MET A 695 -21.06 -11.89 -29.61
CA MET A 695 -19.64 -11.62 -29.81
C MET A 695 -19.36 -11.22 -31.26
N ALA A 696 -18.78 -10.03 -31.45
CA ALA A 696 -18.41 -9.57 -32.80
C ALA A 696 -17.13 -10.28 -33.29
N PRO A 697 -17.14 -10.94 -34.46
CA PRO A 697 -15.95 -11.50 -35.05
C PRO A 697 -14.90 -10.42 -35.36
N CYS A 698 -13.66 -10.69 -35.06
CA CYS A 698 -12.55 -9.77 -35.32
C CYS A 698 -11.75 -10.14 -36.57
N VAL A 699 -10.79 -9.30 -36.97
CA VAL A 699 -9.90 -9.55 -38.11
C VAL A 699 -9.24 -10.93 -38.05
N VAL A 700 -8.88 -11.41 -36.87
CA VAL A 700 -8.27 -12.72 -36.66
C VAL A 700 -9.22 -13.84 -36.93
N THR A 701 -10.52 -13.70 -36.62
CA THR A 701 -11.57 -14.68 -36.89
C THR A 701 -11.70 -14.92 -38.40
N TYR A 702 -11.84 -13.85 -39.18
CA TYR A 702 -11.94 -13.94 -40.64
C TYR A 702 -10.63 -14.41 -41.29
N HIS A 703 -9.46 -13.93 -40.78
CA HIS A 703 -8.16 -14.44 -41.22
C HIS A 703 -8.05 -15.97 -41.08
N THR A 704 -8.56 -16.51 -39.97
CA THR A 704 -8.55 -17.95 -39.71
C THR A 704 -9.43 -18.71 -40.71
N LEU A 705 -10.63 -18.19 -41.02
CA LEU A 705 -11.53 -18.76 -42.00
C LEU A 705 -10.96 -18.71 -43.43
N VAL A 706 -10.40 -17.55 -43.83
CA VAL A 706 -9.72 -17.42 -45.13
C VAL A 706 -8.62 -18.46 -45.26
N GLY A 707 -7.83 -18.65 -44.20
CA GLY A 707 -6.78 -19.69 -44.18
C GLY A 707 -7.35 -21.11 -44.31
N GLY A 708 -8.49 -21.38 -43.68
CA GLY A 708 -9.21 -22.67 -43.80
C GLY A 708 -9.74 -22.93 -45.22
N TYR A 709 -10.44 -21.95 -45.82
CA TYR A 709 -10.88 -22.05 -47.19
C TYR A 709 -9.74 -22.22 -48.18
N ALA A 710 -8.71 -21.42 -48.06
CA ALA A 710 -7.54 -21.48 -48.93
C ALA A 710 -6.80 -22.84 -48.83
N SER A 711 -6.74 -23.46 -47.67
CA SER A 711 -6.12 -24.78 -47.48
C SER A 711 -6.89 -25.92 -48.12
N LEU A 712 -8.18 -25.75 -48.41
CA LEU A 712 -9.05 -26.70 -49.09
C LEU A 712 -9.26 -26.34 -50.56
N GLU A 713 -8.50 -25.42 -51.11
CA GLU A 713 -8.61 -24.92 -52.48
C GLU A 713 -9.96 -24.26 -52.80
N MET A 714 -10.75 -23.88 -51.79
CA MET A 714 -12.00 -23.14 -51.93
C MET A 714 -11.70 -21.64 -52.09
N PHE A 715 -11.10 -21.27 -53.21
CA PHE A 715 -10.57 -19.91 -53.43
C PHE A 715 -11.67 -18.85 -53.64
N SER A 716 -12.83 -19.25 -54.20
CA SER A 716 -13.98 -18.38 -54.39
C SER A 716 -14.53 -17.89 -53.06
N GLU A 717 -14.69 -18.80 -52.10
CA GLU A 717 -15.20 -18.50 -50.77
C GLU A 717 -14.17 -17.68 -49.95
N ALA A 718 -12.85 -17.98 -50.12
CA ALA A 718 -11.79 -17.19 -49.50
C ALA A 718 -11.82 -15.72 -49.99
N ARG A 719 -12.06 -15.49 -51.30
CA ARG A 719 -12.23 -14.14 -51.88
C ARG A 719 -13.46 -13.44 -51.35
N GLU A 720 -14.62 -14.13 -51.26
CA GLU A 720 -15.84 -13.57 -50.69
C GLU A 720 -15.63 -13.06 -49.26
N VAL A 721 -14.92 -13.82 -48.42
CA VAL A 721 -14.62 -13.42 -47.05
C VAL A 721 -13.70 -12.21 -47.01
N ILE A 722 -12.69 -12.12 -47.87
CA ILE A 722 -11.80 -10.96 -47.99
C ILE A 722 -12.58 -9.73 -48.46
N ASN A 723 -13.44 -9.86 -49.48
CA ASN A 723 -14.29 -8.78 -49.98
C ASN A 723 -15.26 -8.29 -48.88
N TYR A 724 -15.83 -9.23 -48.11
CA TYR A 724 -16.66 -8.88 -46.95
C TYR A 724 -15.87 -8.08 -45.90
N MET A 725 -14.62 -8.47 -45.58
CA MET A 725 -13.76 -7.71 -44.65
C MET A 725 -13.55 -6.31 -45.15
N ILE A 726 -13.21 -6.11 -46.43
CA ILE A 726 -12.95 -4.79 -47.02
C ILE A 726 -14.22 -3.91 -46.97
N GLN A 727 -15.39 -4.44 -47.34
CA GLN A 727 -16.66 -3.70 -47.33
C GLN A 727 -17.09 -3.25 -45.92
N HIS A 728 -16.70 -4.00 -44.88
CA HIS A 728 -17.04 -3.68 -43.49
C HIS A 728 -15.90 -2.96 -42.74
N ASN A 729 -14.93 -2.37 -43.43
CA ASN A 729 -13.80 -1.66 -42.86
C ASN A 729 -12.91 -2.50 -41.90
N LEU A 730 -12.96 -3.81 -42.04
CA LEU A 730 -12.05 -4.73 -41.35
C LEU A 730 -10.81 -4.89 -42.21
N LYS A 731 -9.72 -4.21 -41.86
CA LYS A 731 -8.45 -4.24 -42.64
C LYS A 731 -7.86 -5.64 -42.63
N PRO A 732 -7.81 -6.37 -43.78
CA PRO A 732 -7.11 -7.64 -43.82
C PRO A 732 -5.61 -7.46 -43.54
N MET A 733 -5.01 -8.41 -42.82
CA MET A 733 -3.58 -8.41 -42.56
C MET A 733 -2.80 -8.91 -43.80
N GLU A 734 -1.57 -8.45 -43.99
CA GLU A 734 -0.65 -8.96 -45.02
C GLU A 734 -0.60 -10.51 -45.00
N LEU A 735 -0.60 -11.09 -43.82
CA LEU A 735 -0.58 -12.54 -43.64
C LEU A 735 -1.84 -13.24 -44.20
N THR A 736 -2.97 -12.53 -44.28
CA THR A 736 -4.22 -13.06 -44.88
C THR A 736 -4.04 -13.29 -46.39
N TYR A 737 -3.53 -12.26 -47.07
CA TYR A 737 -3.25 -12.34 -48.49
C TYR A 737 -2.15 -13.37 -48.82
N ARG A 738 -1.07 -13.38 -48.03
CA ARG A 738 0.00 -14.33 -48.16
C ARG A 738 -0.44 -15.77 -48.05
N ARG A 739 -1.35 -16.10 -47.12
CA ARG A 739 -1.91 -17.46 -46.99
C ARG A 739 -2.67 -17.92 -48.22
N VAL A 740 -3.46 -17.04 -48.82
CA VAL A 740 -4.19 -17.36 -50.06
C VAL A 740 -3.25 -17.57 -51.23
N VAL A 741 -2.25 -16.68 -51.40
CA VAL A 741 -1.22 -16.79 -52.44
C VAL A 741 -0.38 -18.05 -52.23
N ASP A 742 0.03 -18.39 -51.02
CA ASP A 742 0.75 -19.63 -50.71
C ASP A 742 -0.06 -20.88 -51.08
N SER A 743 -1.35 -20.87 -50.81
CA SER A 743 -2.24 -21.98 -51.19
C SER A 743 -2.42 -22.10 -52.70
N TYR A 744 -2.53 -20.99 -53.44
CA TYR A 744 -2.51 -20.99 -54.91
C TYR A 744 -1.21 -21.54 -55.46
N CYS A 745 -0.08 -21.13 -54.91
CA CYS A 745 1.24 -21.60 -55.30
C CYS A 745 1.41 -23.13 -55.08
N LYS A 746 0.94 -23.64 -53.93
CA LYS A 746 0.90 -25.06 -53.60
C LYS A 746 0.03 -25.89 -54.56
N ALA A 747 -1.09 -25.31 -54.97
CA ALA A 747 -2.01 -25.89 -55.96
C ALA A 747 -1.48 -25.72 -57.41
N LYS A 748 -0.32 -25.09 -57.64
CA LYS A 748 0.30 -24.76 -58.94
C LYS A 748 -0.58 -23.88 -59.84
N ARG A 749 -1.48 -23.07 -59.26
CA ARG A 749 -2.41 -22.15 -59.94
C ARG A 749 -1.87 -20.72 -59.98
N PHE A 750 -0.70 -20.50 -60.58
CA PHE A 750 0.07 -19.24 -60.52
C PHE A 750 -0.64 -18.06 -61.20
N GLU A 751 -1.31 -18.30 -62.32
CA GLU A 751 -2.09 -17.25 -63.05
C GLU A 751 -3.25 -16.71 -62.22
N GLU A 752 -3.94 -17.59 -61.53
CA GLU A 752 -5.04 -17.21 -60.67
C GLU A 752 -4.54 -16.46 -59.41
N ALA A 753 -3.36 -16.83 -58.91
CA ALA A 753 -2.68 -16.07 -57.82
C ALA A 753 -2.38 -14.62 -58.24
N ARG A 754 -1.90 -14.42 -59.50
CA ARG A 754 -1.67 -13.08 -60.05
C ARG A 754 -2.97 -12.30 -60.21
N SER A 755 -3.99 -12.95 -60.79
CA SER A 755 -5.33 -12.36 -60.94
C SER A 755 -5.93 -11.94 -59.60
N PHE A 756 -5.78 -12.77 -58.56
CA PHE A 756 -6.22 -12.46 -57.21
C PHE A 756 -5.53 -11.22 -56.65
N LEU A 757 -4.20 -11.11 -56.79
CA LEU A 757 -3.46 -9.94 -56.31
C LEU A 757 -3.84 -8.66 -57.07
N SER A 758 -4.11 -8.74 -58.39
CA SER A 758 -4.58 -7.60 -59.16
C SER A 758 -5.95 -7.14 -58.67
N GLU A 759 -6.90 -8.07 -58.50
CA GLU A 759 -8.25 -7.78 -57.97
C GLU A 759 -8.22 -7.15 -56.60
N VAL A 760 -7.40 -7.67 -55.65
CA VAL A 760 -7.26 -7.13 -54.31
C VAL A 760 -6.63 -5.73 -54.32
N SER A 761 -5.66 -5.48 -55.22
CA SER A 761 -5.02 -4.17 -55.32
C SER A 761 -5.98 -3.07 -55.82
N GLU A 762 -7.03 -3.48 -56.58
CA GLU A 762 -8.11 -2.60 -57.07
C GLU A 762 -9.19 -2.39 -56.01
N THR A 763 -9.50 -3.45 -55.25
CA THR A 763 -10.64 -3.43 -54.29
C THR A 763 -10.31 -2.94 -52.89
N ASP A 764 -9.04 -3.10 -52.41
CA ASP A 764 -8.62 -2.64 -51.09
C ASP A 764 -7.85 -1.30 -51.18
N PRO A 765 -8.46 -0.16 -50.80
CA PRO A 765 -7.80 1.15 -50.83
C PRO A 765 -6.59 1.26 -49.92
N ASN A 766 -6.44 0.34 -48.96
CA ASN A 766 -5.36 0.34 -47.96
C ASN A 766 -4.28 -0.69 -48.31
N PHE A 767 -4.32 -1.34 -49.47
CA PHE A 767 -3.34 -2.35 -49.85
C PHE A 767 -2.00 -1.72 -50.20
N ASP A 768 -0.95 -2.09 -49.43
CA ASP A 768 0.38 -1.51 -49.60
C ASP A 768 1.07 -2.06 -50.87
N LYS A 769 1.54 -1.14 -51.74
CA LYS A 769 2.28 -1.49 -52.96
C LYS A 769 3.54 -2.31 -52.68
N LYS A 770 4.16 -2.17 -51.50
CA LYS A 770 5.27 -3.02 -51.11
C LYS A 770 4.86 -4.47 -50.89
N VAL A 771 3.71 -4.69 -50.27
CA VAL A 771 3.15 -6.03 -50.07
C VAL A 771 2.83 -6.67 -51.42
N LEU A 772 2.26 -5.90 -52.37
CA LEU A 772 2.00 -6.39 -53.74
C LEU A 772 3.30 -6.87 -54.38
N HIS A 773 4.36 -6.06 -54.37
CA HIS A 773 5.65 -6.40 -54.96
C HIS A 773 6.26 -7.67 -54.32
N THR A 774 6.18 -7.76 -52.97
CA THR A 774 6.73 -8.91 -52.22
C THR A 774 5.97 -10.20 -52.53
N LEU A 775 4.63 -10.15 -52.64
CA LEU A 775 3.81 -11.33 -52.94
C LEU A 775 3.93 -11.74 -54.40
N THR A 776 4.10 -10.79 -55.34
CA THR A 776 4.34 -11.09 -56.77
C THR A 776 5.71 -11.76 -56.96
N ALA A 777 6.75 -11.26 -56.31
CA ALA A 777 8.08 -11.92 -56.29
C ALA A 777 8.00 -13.33 -55.73
N TYR A 778 7.23 -13.52 -54.63
CA TYR A 778 7.01 -14.86 -54.05
C TYR A 778 6.32 -15.84 -55.03
N ILE A 779 5.36 -15.39 -55.83
CA ILE A 779 4.72 -16.21 -56.86
C ILE A 779 5.73 -16.63 -57.94
N GLU A 780 6.57 -15.68 -58.41
CA GLU A 780 7.64 -15.93 -59.37
C GLU A 780 8.67 -16.94 -58.85
N ASP A 781 9.15 -16.75 -57.63
CA ASP A 781 10.07 -17.71 -57.01
C ASP A 781 9.47 -19.10 -56.88
N ALA A 782 8.20 -19.20 -56.47
CA ALA A 782 7.46 -20.46 -56.37
C ALA A 782 7.24 -21.13 -57.73
N GLN A 783 7.05 -20.34 -58.81
CA GLN A 783 6.87 -20.83 -60.19
C GLN A 783 8.17 -21.41 -60.78
N PHE A 784 9.29 -20.76 -60.48
CA PHE A 784 10.59 -21.14 -61.04
C PHE A 784 11.44 -22.04 -60.11
N GLY A 785 10.89 -22.44 -58.98
CA GLY A 785 11.53 -23.37 -58.02
C GLY A 785 12.77 -22.82 -57.34
N ARG A 786 12.87 -21.49 -57.16
CA ARG A 786 13.91 -20.79 -56.47
C ARG A 786 13.66 -20.57 -54.97
#